data_c436b5916bf66f238364b82e968de6d9
#
_entry.id   c436b5916bf66f238364b82e968de6d9
#
_cell.length_a   1.000
_cell.length_b   1.000
_cell.length_c   1.000
_cell.angle_alpha   90.00
_cell.angle_beta   90.00
_cell.angle_gamma   90.00
#
_symmetry.space_group_name_H-M   'P 1'
#
loop_
_entity.id
_entity.type
_entity.pdbx_description
1 polymer ?
#
loop_
_entity_poly.entity_id
_entity_poly.type
_entity_poly.pdbx_seq_one_letter_code
_entity_poly.pdbx_strand_id
1 'polypeptide(L)'
;MQSIISLARSKASLFPVLFLASMTLARGADAGGQLNQNSGKTSTGPVAASPSATSPVTPSPAPTPAPAYAPPASPRAVFNFNSGWKFLKQDIPGAEAPGFDDSKWDSVSTPHTYNDVDSYKTLIVHSSGDMHSIYMGPAWYRKKFRLPESAKEGKVFLEFDGLRQAGDFYINGKAVGIHEDGVSACGLDITPFVTFGNKDNVVAVRVDNSNDYKERATATSYEWNSSAFNPCYGGLNGNVRLHLTGKTYQTLPLYRNLETSGIYVHASNFNIAAGTCSLTVDSQVRNEGEQQVITLGVDVVDASGKKIASFEAEPSDMVQGQTDIITAQGNLAGVHWWDVRDPYLYDVYTTLTVDGKVVDVCRTQTGFRKAEFRGGVGKGGFYLNDRFVYLKGYAQRASDDWAGLGQAYPDWMHDFNAALIRESNANYLRWMHVAPHRADEEALDRYGIVNSCPAGDKEKDADGRQWDQRVELMRDTIIALRNHPSIFFWEAGNNGISADHMRQMVELRKTWDPDGGRVMGCRDIKDDTAAKSTEYFGIMIGQDDGKDKRKTPQDIFRSYSEERRDLAPYLETEDFREEAARRFWDDYSAPHFGFKPGPNDTYGLNSETFCVGTPGINGRYASDGAIKRYFDYYRNRISNTDPAHAKWAAYASIYWSDSNADGRQDSSEVCRVSGKVDSVRLPKQAFYAYKVMQAESPDIHIIGHWNYATGVTKTMYVVCNCDSVELFVNNQSKGKIDHPTDGYLFPFPSIAWEPGKISAVGYRNGKKVCETAIETAGAPKKIRLTPIIGPKGLQADGSDVALLDVEVLDAQGRRCPLDEDRIDFKVEGPCVWRGGVNSGIPGSINQLFLNTECGINRVSLRSTLAPGTITVTATRNGLDPATVELTSLPVENTNGLIKEMPQSWPAPTPSKSLGMN
;
A
#
# COMPACT_ATOMS: atom_id res chain seq x y z
N MET A 1 -18.62 12.72 -50.65
CA MET A 1 -18.42 12.03 -51.93
C MET A 1 -17.89 10.65 -51.59
N GLN A 2 -18.80 9.71 -51.55
CA GLN A 2 -18.97 8.51 -52.40
C GLN A 2 -17.72 7.63 -52.37
N SER A 3 -17.81 6.55 -51.72
CA SER A 3 -18.26 5.19 -52.09
C SER A 3 -17.16 4.39 -52.75
N ILE A 4 -16.87 3.19 -52.25
CA ILE A 4 -17.17 1.93 -52.95
C ILE A 4 -16.99 0.74 -51.98
N ILE A 5 -18.05 -0.08 -51.94
CA ILE A 5 -18.23 -1.39 -51.33
C ILE A 5 -17.61 -2.45 -52.24
N SER A 6 -17.07 -3.55 -51.69
CA SER A 6 -17.11 -4.84 -52.40
C SER A 6 -17.10 -6.02 -51.42
N LEU A 7 -18.19 -6.81 -51.50
CA LEU A 7 -18.40 -8.16 -50.96
C LEU A 7 -17.62 -9.25 -51.69
N ALA A 8 -17.32 -10.36 -50.99
CA ALA A 8 -17.56 -11.75 -51.47
C ALA A 8 -17.26 -12.77 -50.37
N ARG A 9 -18.21 -13.38 -49.84
CA ARG A 9 -18.82 -14.72 -49.74
C ARG A 9 -17.85 -15.93 -49.87
N SER A 10 -17.80 -16.69 -48.78
CA SER A 10 -18.28 -18.05 -48.48
C SER A 10 -17.54 -19.25 -49.11
N LYS A 11 -17.21 -20.22 -48.25
CA LYS A 11 -17.66 -21.60 -48.34
C LYS A 11 -17.26 -22.41 -47.11
N ALA A 12 -18.27 -23.13 -46.59
CA ALA A 12 -18.16 -24.15 -45.55
C ALA A 12 -17.88 -25.53 -46.18
N SER A 13 -17.29 -26.45 -45.40
CA SER A 13 -17.54 -27.91 -45.46
C SER A 13 -16.92 -28.59 -44.25
N LEU A 14 -17.70 -29.13 -43.43
CA LEU A 14 -18.13 -30.40 -42.90
C LEU A 14 -17.09 -31.55 -42.82
N PHE A 15 -16.93 -31.98 -41.59
CA PHE A 15 -16.75 -33.30 -40.87
C PHE A 15 -16.23 -34.51 -41.67
N PRO A 16 -15.74 -35.61 -41.03
CA PRO A 16 -16.28 -36.27 -39.83
C PRO A 16 -15.29 -36.87 -38.76
N VAL A 17 -15.87 -37.18 -37.68
CA VAL A 17 -15.55 -38.04 -36.52
C VAL A 17 -15.01 -39.43 -36.92
N LEU A 18 -14.07 -40.02 -36.14
CA LEU A 18 -14.12 -41.42 -35.77
C LEU A 18 -13.40 -41.74 -34.42
N PHE A 19 -14.09 -42.50 -33.65
CA PHE A 19 -13.76 -43.21 -32.39
C PHE A 19 -12.59 -44.20 -32.59
N LEU A 20 -11.82 -44.54 -31.53
CA LEU A 20 -11.83 -45.86 -30.89
C LEU A 20 -10.99 -45.91 -29.62
N ALA A 21 -11.57 -46.55 -28.64
CA ALA A 21 -11.03 -46.91 -27.36
C ALA A 21 -10.17 -48.18 -27.45
N SER A 22 -9.32 -48.41 -26.48
CA SER A 22 -9.25 -49.69 -25.72
C SER A 22 -8.25 -49.66 -24.59
N MET A 23 -8.75 -50.19 -23.51
CA MET A 23 -8.19 -50.73 -22.29
C MET A 23 -6.93 -51.56 -22.46
N THR A 24 -6.09 -51.66 -21.45
CA THR A 24 -5.91 -52.92 -20.68
C THR A 24 -5.13 -52.73 -19.37
N LEU A 25 -5.58 -53.47 -18.36
CA LEU A 25 -5.04 -53.66 -17.01
C LEU A 25 -3.77 -54.51 -16.97
N ALA A 26 -2.99 -54.36 -15.87
CA ALA A 26 -2.46 -55.49 -15.00
C ALA A 26 -1.62 -54.84 -13.90
N ARG A 27 -1.90 -54.95 -12.64
CA ARG A 27 -1.80 -55.95 -11.57
C ARG A 27 -0.40 -56.48 -11.25
N GLY A 28 -0.06 -56.38 -9.96
CA GLY A 28 0.87 -57.22 -9.19
C GLY A 28 1.65 -56.38 -8.20
N ALA A 29 1.36 -56.37 -6.93
CA ALA A 29 1.46 -57.34 -5.81
C ALA A 29 2.85 -57.33 -5.16
N ASP A 30 2.85 -56.95 -3.95
CA ASP A 30 3.06 -57.51 -2.64
C ASP A 30 4.49 -57.51 -2.07
N ALA A 31 4.55 -57.16 -0.84
CA ALA A 31 5.15 -57.72 0.40
C ALA A 31 5.69 -56.62 1.29
N GLY A 32 5.35 -56.38 2.54
CA GLY A 32 5.02 -57.31 3.63
C GLY A 32 6.09 -57.18 4.73
N GLY A 33 5.69 -56.87 5.98
CA GLY A 33 6.54 -56.89 7.16
C GLY A 33 6.09 -55.93 8.23
N GLN A 34 5.20 -56.24 8.98
CA GLN A 34 4.94 -56.79 10.31
C GLN A 34 5.75 -56.16 11.46
N LEU A 35 4.96 -55.42 12.29
CA LEU A 35 4.68 -55.62 13.75
C LEU A 35 5.84 -55.61 14.76
N ASN A 36 5.70 -54.76 15.78
CA ASN A 36 5.60 -55.28 17.14
C ASN A 36 4.81 -54.34 18.05
N GLN A 37 3.77 -54.93 18.65
CA GLN A 37 3.03 -54.43 19.80
C GLN A 37 3.81 -54.71 21.08
N ASN A 38 3.72 -53.92 22.10
CA ASN A 38 3.56 -54.44 23.43
C ASN A 38 2.70 -53.51 24.33
N SER A 39 1.75 -54.15 24.92
CA SER A 39 0.72 -53.72 25.84
C SER A 39 1.22 -53.71 27.31
N GLY A 40 0.63 -52.88 28.14
CA GLY A 40 0.75 -52.98 29.58
C GLY A 40 -0.25 -52.07 30.32
N LYS A 41 -1.38 -52.68 30.70
CA LYS A 41 -2.40 -52.13 31.64
C LYS A 41 -1.90 -52.15 33.07
N THR A 42 -2.39 -51.16 33.92
CA THR A 42 -3.25 -51.36 35.13
C THR A 42 -3.26 -50.06 35.92
N SER A 43 -4.37 -49.46 36.11
CA SER A 43 -5.39 -49.32 37.14
C SER A 43 -4.85 -49.09 38.58
N THR A 44 -5.28 -48.02 39.22
CA THR A 44 -6.13 -47.94 40.42
C THR A 44 -6.23 -46.50 40.93
N GLY A 45 -7.39 -46.15 41.44
CA GLY A 45 -7.88 -44.86 41.84
C GLY A 45 -7.54 -44.44 43.28
N PRO A 46 -8.32 -43.52 43.93
CA PRO A 46 -7.79 -42.33 44.55
C PRO A 46 -7.66 -42.43 46.08
N VAL A 47 -6.71 -41.67 46.66
CA VAL A 47 -6.67 -41.37 48.09
C VAL A 47 -6.58 -39.87 48.27
N ALA A 48 -7.56 -39.34 49.02
CA ALA A 48 -7.60 -37.98 49.50
C ALA A 48 -6.61 -37.77 50.65
N ALA A 49 -5.89 -36.64 50.61
CA ALA A 49 -5.16 -36.09 51.73
C ALA A 49 -5.46 -34.60 51.87
N SER A 50 -5.90 -34.19 53.03
CA SER A 50 -6.22 -32.83 53.44
C SER A 50 -4.98 -31.93 53.54
N PRO A 51 -5.14 -30.60 53.42
CA PRO A 51 -4.04 -29.67 53.23
C PRO A 51 -3.35 -29.28 54.53
N SER A 52 -2.04 -29.35 54.53
CA SER A 52 -1.21 -28.63 55.52
C SER A 52 -1.06 -27.17 55.07
N ALA A 53 -1.35 -26.26 56.02
CA ALA A 53 -1.20 -24.83 55.86
C ALA A 53 0.29 -24.46 55.65
N THR A 54 0.61 -24.00 54.43
CA THR A 54 1.87 -23.30 54.17
C THR A 54 1.62 -21.79 54.25
N SER A 55 2.42 -21.11 55.04
CA SER A 55 2.46 -19.64 55.18
C SER A 55 2.54 -18.93 53.82
N PRO A 56 1.92 -17.74 53.64
CA PRO A 56 1.96 -17.03 52.40
C PRO A 56 3.39 -16.55 52.10
N VAL A 57 3.97 -17.09 51.03
CA VAL A 57 5.19 -16.52 50.41
C VAL A 57 4.77 -15.21 49.75
N THR A 58 5.22 -14.10 50.30
CA THR A 58 5.10 -12.78 49.68
C THR A 58 5.78 -12.85 48.29
N PRO A 59 5.10 -12.56 47.18
CA PRO A 59 5.78 -12.52 45.90
C PRO A 59 6.85 -11.42 45.94
N SER A 60 8.06 -11.78 45.55
CA SER A 60 9.16 -10.82 45.34
C SER A 60 8.64 -9.77 44.34
N PRO A 61 8.85 -8.47 44.57
CA PRO A 61 8.43 -7.46 43.65
C PRO A 61 9.06 -7.77 42.27
N ALA A 62 8.25 -7.72 41.25
CA ALA A 62 8.72 -7.85 39.85
C ALA A 62 9.85 -6.81 39.66
N PRO A 63 10.93 -7.16 38.97
CA PRO A 63 12.01 -6.22 38.71
C PRO A 63 11.42 -4.99 37.98
N THR A 64 11.71 -3.81 38.52
CA THR A 64 11.35 -2.53 37.86
C THR A 64 11.89 -2.57 36.44
N PRO A 65 11.08 -2.30 35.39
CA PRO A 65 11.59 -2.23 34.04
C PRO A 65 12.78 -1.28 34.00
N ALA A 66 13.85 -1.69 33.33
CA ALA A 66 14.98 -0.79 33.08
C ALA A 66 14.46 0.47 32.38
N PRO A 67 15.00 1.67 32.72
CA PRO A 67 14.58 2.89 32.05
C PRO A 67 14.81 2.73 30.54
N ALA A 68 13.83 3.17 29.75
CA ALA A 68 13.94 3.17 28.30
C ALA A 68 15.15 4.01 27.86
N TYR A 69 15.82 3.60 26.79
CA TYR A 69 16.95 4.33 26.23
C TYR A 69 16.55 5.77 25.90
N ALA A 70 17.39 6.71 26.30
CA ALA A 70 17.29 8.11 25.93
C ALA A 70 18.52 8.49 25.10
N PRO A 71 18.34 8.94 23.85
CA PRO A 71 19.49 9.38 23.02
C PRO A 71 20.18 10.60 23.66
N PRO A 72 21.46 10.80 23.41
CA PRO A 72 22.16 11.99 23.87
C PRO A 72 21.51 13.27 23.36
N ALA A 73 21.59 14.35 24.17
CA ALA A 73 21.12 15.66 23.72
C ALA A 73 21.93 16.12 22.48
N SER A 74 21.25 16.63 21.47
CA SER A 74 21.83 17.04 20.21
C SER A 74 21.43 18.46 19.84
N PRO A 75 22.31 19.22 19.15
CA PRO A 75 21.93 20.47 18.52
C PRO A 75 20.90 20.29 17.38
N ARG A 76 20.80 19.09 16.80
CA ARG A 76 19.82 18.80 15.74
C ARG A 76 18.40 18.90 16.28
N ALA A 77 17.56 19.62 15.54
CA ALA A 77 16.13 19.64 15.76
C ALA A 77 15.39 19.46 14.42
N VAL A 78 14.34 18.68 14.44
CA VAL A 78 13.44 18.48 13.28
C VAL A 78 12.07 18.98 13.65
N PHE A 79 11.49 19.79 12.79
CA PHE A 79 10.15 20.36 12.99
C PHE A 79 9.23 19.88 11.87
N ASN A 80 8.02 19.52 12.25
CA ASN A 80 6.90 19.39 11.34
C ASN A 80 6.55 20.79 10.80
N PHE A 81 6.65 20.95 9.50
CA PHE A 81 6.45 22.23 8.81
C PHE A 81 5.16 22.26 8.00
N ASN A 82 4.28 21.29 8.21
CA ASN A 82 3.07 21.06 7.42
C ASN A 82 2.02 22.17 7.56
N SER A 83 1.80 22.71 8.75
CA SER A 83 0.65 23.58 9.03
C SER A 83 0.86 25.03 8.61
N GLY A 84 -0.23 25.69 8.22
CA GLY A 84 -0.30 27.15 8.11
C GLY A 84 0.31 27.73 6.84
N TRP A 85 0.17 27.06 5.73
CA TRP A 85 0.48 27.61 4.40
C TRP A 85 -0.68 28.47 3.88
N LYS A 86 -0.34 29.53 3.13
CA LYS A 86 -1.23 30.26 2.25
C LYS A 86 -1.16 29.69 0.85
N PHE A 87 -2.29 29.48 0.20
CA PHE A 87 -2.39 28.81 -1.10
C PHE A 87 -3.24 29.60 -2.09
N LEU A 88 -2.78 29.69 -3.34
CA LEU A 88 -3.54 30.24 -4.46
C LEU A 88 -3.41 29.35 -5.68
N LYS A 89 -4.53 28.86 -6.19
CA LYS A 89 -4.64 28.04 -7.42
C LYS A 89 -4.60 28.91 -8.67
N GLN A 90 -3.51 29.67 -8.81
CA GLN A 90 -3.29 30.58 -9.93
C GLN A 90 -1.81 30.97 -9.99
N ASP A 91 -1.28 31.20 -11.20
CA ASP A 91 0.01 31.87 -11.34
C ASP A 91 -0.13 33.38 -11.18
N ILE A 92 0.66 33.96 -10.31
CA ILE A 92 0.61 35.39 -10.05
C ILE A 92 2.03 35.96 -9.92
N PRO A 93 2.42 36.94 -10.72
CA PRO A 93 3.74 37.57 -10.63
C PRO A 93 3.97 38.26 -9.28
N GLY A 94 5.19 38.13 -8.75
CA GLY A 94 5.60 38.81 -7.53
C GLY A 94 5.22 38.07 -6.23
N ALA A 95 4.60 36.91 -6.34
CA ALA A 95 4.20 36.10 -5.18
C ALA A 95 5.39 35.53 -4.37
N GLU A 96 6.59 35.57 -4.93
CA GLU A 96 7.85 35.22 -4.23
C GLU A 96 8.28 36.32 -3.23
N ALA A 97 7.85 37.56 -3.42
CA ALA A 97 8.30 38.69 -2.61
C ALA A 97 7.81 38.62 -1.15
N PRO A 98 8.66 38.93 -0.14
CA PRO A 98 8.27 38.83 1.27
C PRO A 98 7.09 39.71 1.64
N GLY A 99 6.98 40.87 1.01
CA GLY A 99 5.92 41.87 1.25
C GLY A 99 4.64 41.65 0.44
N PHE A 100 4.53 40.53 -0.32
CA PHE A 100 3.34 40.23 -1.09
C PHE A 100 2.13 40.02 -0.16
N ASP A 101 0.97 40.60 -0.52
CA ASP A 101 -0.27 40.47 0.26
C ASP A 101 -0.98 39.16 -0.08
N ASP A 102 -0.79 38.15 0.78
CA ASP A 102 -1.42 36.84 0.72
C ASP A 102 -2.62 36.68 1.68
N SER A 103 -3.14 37.79 2.21
CA SER A 103 -4.23 37.81 3.22
C SER A 103 -5.54 37.16 2.72
N LYS A 104 -5.78 37.22 1.40
CA LYS A 104 -6.98 36.66 0.76
C LYS A 104 -6.78 35.23 0.24
N TRP A 105 -5.59 34.69 0.40
CA TRP A 105 -5.31 33.31 -0.04
C TRP A 105 -5.91 32.31 0.93
N ASP A 106 -6.25 31.12 0.43
CA ASP A 106 -6.71 30.02 1.26
C ASP A 106 -5.67 29.63 2.30
N SER A 107 -6.12 29.12 3.42
CA SER A 107 -5.24 28.53 4.44
C SER A 107 -5.29 27.02 4.30
N VAL A 108 -4.13 26.41 4.06
CA VAL A 108 -3.98 24.96 3.87
C VAL A 108 -2.84 24.41 4.73
N SER A 109 -2.81 23.11 4.89
CA SER A 109 -1.69 22.39 5.51
C SER A 109 -1.28 21.21 4.60
N THR A 110 0.01 20.92 4.53
CA THR A 110 0.53 19.76 3.78
C THR A 110 0.38 18.47 4.60
N PRO A 111 0.25 17.31 3.97
CA PRO A 111 0.10 17.08 2.53
C PRO A 111 -1.13 17.79 1.96
N HIS A 112 -0.99 18.40 0.78
CA HIS A 112 -2.07 19.13 0.10
C HIS A 112 -2.01 18.94 -1.41
N THR A 113 -3.16 18.60 -2.01
CA THR A 113 -3.37 18.58 -3.45
C THR A 113 -4.48 19.55 -3.83
N TYR A 114 -4.33 20.23 -4.96
CA TYR A 114 -5.28 21.29 -5.36
C TYR A 114 -6.26 20.87 -6.46
N ASN A 115 -6.20 19.63 -6.92
CA ASN A 115 -7.11 19.06 -7.90
C ASN A 115 -7.73 17.73 -7.41
N ASP A 116 -7.80 17.53 -6.12
CA ASP A 116 -8.34 16.34 -5.45
C ASP A 116 -9.85 16.14 -5.69
N VAL A 117 -10.66 17.20 -5.52
CA VAL A 117 -12.11 17.17 -5.73
C VAL A 117 -12.44 17.12 -7.22
N ASP A 118 -11.68 17.83 -8.05
CA ASP A 118 -11.92 17.91 -9.48
C ASP A 118 -11.75 16.54 -10.16
N SER A 119 -10.87 15.70 -9.63
CA SER A 119 -10.52 14.40 -10.18
C SER A 119 -11.71 13.43 -10.30
N TYR A 120 -12.78 13.64 -9.53
CA TYR A 120 -13.96 12.76 -9.50
C TYR A 120 -15.22 13.41 -10.11
N LYS A 121 -15.08 14.54 -10.79
CA LYS A 121 -16.24 15.27 -11.35
C LYS A 121 -16.66 14.80 -12.73
N THR A 122 -15.75 14.22 -13.49
CA THR A 122 -16.00 13.77 -14.87
C THR A 122 -15.90 12.28 -15.00
N LEU A 123 -16.66 11.77 -15.98
CA LEU A 123 -16.52 10.40 -16.44
C LEU A 123 -15.20 10.21 -17.15
N ILE A 124 -14.52 9.10 -16.85
CA ILE A 124 -13.30 8.70 -17.53
C ILE A 124 -13.71 8.05 -18.87
N VAL A 125 -13.18 8.58 -19.96
CA VAL A 125 -13.40 8.05 -21.29
C VAL A 125 -12.15 7.31 -21.75
N HIS A 126 -12.34 6.09 -22.22
CA HIS A 126 -11.25 5.25 -22.73
C HIS A 126 -10.42 5.97 -23.79
N SER A 127 -9.11 5.87 -23.68
CA SER A 127 -8.09 6.37 -24.62
C SER A 127 -7.93 7.88 -24.79
N SER A 128 -8.83 8.70 -24.28
CA SER A 128 -8.69 10.15 -24.48
C SER A 128 -7.77 10.80 -23.46
N GLY A 129 -7.56 10.15 -22.29
CA GLY A 129 -6.87 10.79 -21.18
C GLY A 129 -7.50 12.14 -20.84
N ASP A 130 -8.82 12.24 -21.02
CA ASP A 130 -9.54 13.50 -20.99
C ASP A 130 -9.72 13.97 -19.54
N MET A 131 -8.65 14.54 -19.00
CA MET A 131 -8.61 15.19 -17.71
C MET A 131 -9.00 16.68 -17.82
N HIS A 132 -9.75 17.07 -18.84
CA HIS A 132 -10.05 18.48 -19.13
C HIS A 132 -10.78 19.25 -18.03
N SER A 133 -11.36 18.55 -17.06
CA SER A 133 -11.98 19.21 -15.91
C SER A 133 -11.05 19.33 -14.70
N ILE A 134 -9.87 18.74 -14.74
CA ILE A 134 -8.88 18.80 -13.65
C ILE A 134 -7.97 19.98 -13.91
N TYR A 135 -7.80 20.84 -12.92
CA TYR A 135 -6.85 21.93 -13.03
C TYR A 135 -5.42 21.40 -13.19
N MET A 136 -4.79 21.74 -14.29
CA MET A 136 -3.41 21.44 -14.62
C MET A 136 -2.70 22.77 -14.92
N GLY A 137 -1.82 23.18 -14.04
CA GLY A 137 -1.12 24.44 -14.16
C GLY A 137 -0.49 24.92 -12.86
N PRO A 138 0.15 26.10 -12.88
CA PRO A 138 0.87 26.63 -11.73
C PRO A 138 -0.06 27.10 -10.61
N ALA A 139 0.42 26.90 -9.38
CA ALA A 139 -0.18 27.35 -8.13
C ALA A 139 0.90 27.82 -7.17
N TRP A 140 0.54 28.65 -6.20
CA TRP A 140 1.48 29.18 -5.23
C TRP A 140 1.16 28.76 -3.82
N TYR A 141 2.21 28.43 -3.06
CA TYR A 141 2.21 28.20 -1.62
C TYR A 141 3.12 29.22 -0.96
N ARG A 142 2.70 29.80 0.19
CA ARG A 142 3.49 30.74 0.98
C ARG A 142 3.34 30.41 2.46
N LYS A 143 4.44 30.56 3.23
CA LYS A 143 4.37 30.38 4.68
C LYS A 143 5.35 31.33 5.38
N LYS A 144 4.90 31.94 6.49
CA LYS A 144 5.74 32.72 7.41
C LYS A 144 6.20 31.87 8.57
N PHE A 145 7.47 32.01 8.95
CA PHE A 145 8.05 31.31 10.08
C PHE A 145 9.19 32.11 10.71
N ARG A 146 9.54 31.79 11.98
CA ARG A 146 10.68 32.39 12.67
C ARG A 146 11.61 31.30 13.19
N LEU A 147 12.90 31.54 13.10
CA LEU A 147 13.94 30.67 13.59
C LEU A 147 14.50 31.20 14.92
N PRO A 148 14.79 30.33 15.89
CA PRO A 148 15.40 30.77 17.15
C PRO A 148 16.80 31.36 16.90
N GLU A 149 17.20 32.37 17.66
CA GLU A 149 18.53 32.99 17.56
C GLU A 149 19.65 31.98 17.81
N SER A 150 19.39 30.95 18.64
CA SER A 150 20.33 29.84 18.92
C SER A 150 20.70 28.99 17.71
N ALA A 151 19.93 29.02 16.63
CA ALA A 151 20.22 28.27 15.40
C ALA A 151 21.13 29.02 14.41
N LYS A 152 21.50 30.27 14.71
CA LYS A 152 22.21 31.17 13.79
C LYS A 152 23.58 30.66 13.37
N GLU A 153 24.29 29.97 14.25
CA GLU A 153 25.62 29.44 13.98
C GLU A 153 25.60 28.04 13.33
N GLY A 154 24.41 27.49 13.08
CA GLY A 154 24.19 26.19 12.46
C GLY A 154 23.73 26.24 11.02
N LYS A 155 23.08 25.15 10.59
CA LYS A 155 22.50 24.99 9.26
C LYS A 155 20.99 24.86 9.36
N VAL A 156 20.30 25.26 8.28
CA VAL A 156 18.83 25.17 8.15
C VAL A 156 18.50 24.52 6.81
N PHE A 157 17.77 23.40 6.86
CA PHE A 157 17.33 22.70 5.66
C PHE A 157 15.82 22.61 5.64
N LEU A 158 15.23 22.71 4.44
CA LEU A 158 13.85 22.29 4.16
C LEU A 158 13.88 20.97 3.42
N GLU A 159 13.05 20.02 3.86
CA GLU A 159 12.81 18.72 3.24
C GLU A 159 11.37 18.65 2.79
N PHE A 160 11.14 18.17 1.56
CA PHE A 160 9.82 17.90 1.00
C PHE A 160 9.77 16.41 0.62
N ASP A 161 8.86 15.64 1.23
CA ASP A 161 8.67 14.21 0.91
C ASP A 161 8.02 14.00 -0.47
N GLY A 162 7.34 15.02 -0.98
CA GLY A 162 6.74 15.01 -2.30
C GLY A 162 6.22 16.37 -2.72
N LEU A 163 6.36 16.65 -3.99
CA LEU A 163 5.84 17.83 -4.65
C LEU A 163 5.55 17.47 -6.11
N ARG A 164 4.39 17.86 -6.65
CA ARG A 164 4.06 17.45 -8.02
C ARG A 164 3.48 18.60 -8.84
N GLN A 165 3.97 18.83 -10.10
CA GLN A 165 5.03 18.11 -10.83
C GLN A 165 6.40 18.71 -10.62
N ALA A 166 6.51 20.05 -10.69
CA ALA A 166 7.72 20.82 -10.55
C ALA A 166 7.53 21.97 -9.54
N GLY A 167 8.60 22.41 -8.91
CA GLY A 167 8.57 23.48 -7.94
C GLY A 167 9.71 24.46 -8.05
N ASP A 168 9.39 25.75 -7.99
CA ASP A 168 10.33 26.85 -7.80
C ASP A 168 10.30 27.28 -6.35
N PHE A 169 11.44 27.29 -5.68
CA PHE A 169 11.53 27.61 -4.26
C PHE A 169 12.18 28.98 -4.04
N TYR A 170 11.57 29.75 -3.16
CA TYR A 170 12.04 31.09 -2.77
C TYR A 170 12.05 31.22 -1.26
N ILE A 171 13.12 31.82 -0.72
CA ILE A 171 13.23 32.23 0.68
C ILE A 171 13.47 33.75 0.72
N ASN A 172 12.59 34.44 1.41
CA ASN A 172 12.69 35.92 1.54
C ASN A 172 12.83 36.63 0.17
N GLY A 173 12.14 36.11 -0.87
CA GLY A 173 12.13 36.65 -2.23
C GLY A 173 13.33 36.26 -3.09
N LYS A 174 14.26 35.47 -2.57
CA LYS A 174 15.41 34.95 -3.32
C LYS A 174 15.16 33.53 -3.76
N ALA A 175 15.44 33.22 -5.03
CA ALA A 175 15.39 31.85 -5.54
C ALA A 175 16.47 31.00 -4.86
N VAL A 176 16.09 29.82 -4.36
CA VAL A 176 16.97 28.90 -3.63
C VAL A 176 17.11 27.53 -4.31
N GLY A 177 16.24 27.18 -5.22
CA GLY A 177 16.33 25.93 -5.97
C GLY A 177 15.12 25.67 -6.85
N ILE A 178 15.24 24.62 -7.67
CA ILE A 178 14.19 24.09 -8.55
C ILE A 178 14.15 22.60 -8.34
N HIS A 179 12.95 22.05 -8.25
CA HIS A 179 12.71 20.62 -8.30
C HIS A 179 11.82 20.33 -9.51
N GLU A 180 12.28 19.48 -10.41
CA GLU A 180 11.57 19.15 -11.65
C GLU A 180 11.21 17.67 -11.79
N ASP A 181 11.24 16.96 -10.67
CA ASP A 181 11.10 15.51 -10.60
C ASP A 181 10.13 15.13 -9.47
N GLY A 182 8.89 15.53 -9.67
CA GLY A 182 7.84 15.60 -8.67
C GLY A 182 7.37 14.29 -8.06
N VAL A 183 8.07 13.15 -8.27
CA VAL A 183 7.77 11.86 -7.65
C VAL A 183 8.84 11.44 -6.65
N SER A 184 9.87 12.27 -6.44
CA SER A 184 10.92 12.04 -5.46
C SER A 184 10.92 13.09 -4.35
N ALA A 185 11.50 12.74 -3.21
CA ALA A 185 11.79 13.68 -2.14
C ALA A 185 12.92 14.64 -2.55
N CYS A 186 12.87 15.86 -2.04
CA CYS A 186 13.93 16.83 -2.27
C CYS A 186 14.27 17.64 -1.01
N GLY A 187 15.46 18.23 -0.99
CA GLY A 187 15.93 19.06 0.12
C GLY A 187 16.66 20.31 -0.34
N LEU A 188 16.58 21.36 0.47
CA LEU A 188 17.16 22.66 0.18
C LEU A 188 17.96 23.16 1.39
N ASP A 189 19.19 23.58 1.18
CA ASP A 189 19.95 24.37 2.16
C ASP A 189 19.50 25.83 2.08
N ILE A 190 18.72 26.24 3.05
CA ILE A 190 18.20 27.60 3.10
C ILE A 190 18.99 28.52 4.03
N THR A 191 20.04 28.03 4.64
CA THR A 191 20.88 28.77 5.61
C THR A 191 21.28 30.17 5.13
N PRO A 192 21.79 30.37 3.87
CA PRO A 192 22.22 31.69 3.42
C PRO A 192 21.09 32.71 3.21
N PHE A 193 19.85 32.28 3.26
CA PHE A 193 18.69 33.07 2.87
C PHE A 193 17.78 33.46 4.04
N VAL A 194 17.97 32.84 5.22
CA VAL A 194 17.10 33.04 6.39
C VAL A 194 17.63 34.08 7.35
N THR A 195 16.74 34.62 8.18
CA THR A 195 17.03 35.48 9.33
C THR A 195 16.62 34.80 10.62
N PHE A 196 17.25 35.17 11.74
CA PHE A 196 17.04 34.56 13.05
C PHE A 196 16.42 35.57 14.06
N GLY A 197 15.94 35.05 15.18
CA GLY A 197 15.31 35.86 16.24
C GLY A 197 13.88 36.27 15.90
N ASN A 198 13.52 37.53 16.19
CA ASN A 198 12.16 38.02 16.07
C ASN A 198 11.77 38.48 14.65
N LYS A 199 12.52 38.07 13.63
CA LYS A 199 12.25 38.42 12.24
C LYS A 199 11.51 37.29 11.54
N ASP A 200 10.47 37.66 10.80
CA ASP A 200 9.78 36.69 9.94
C ASP A 200 10.63 36.30 8.73
N ASN A 201 10.66 35.03 8.42
CA ASN A 201 11.06 34.50 7.13
C ASN A 201 9.82 34.13 6.33
N VAL A 202 9.91 34.21 5.02
CA VAL A 202 8.86 33.79 4.10
C VAL A 202 9.46 32.73 3.16
N VAL A 203 8.88 31.55 3.18
CA VAL A 203 9.06 30.57 2.10
C VAL A 203 7.92 30.72 1.11
N ALA A 204 8.23 30.76 -0.18
CA ALA A 204 7.25 30.70 -1.26
C ALA A 204 7.64 29.58 -2.23
N VAL A 205 6.64 28.82 -2.67
CA VAL A 205 6.83 27.71 -3.60
C VAL A 205 5.82 27.86 -4.74
N ARG A 206 6.31 27.98 -5.95
CA ARG A 206 5.49 27.92 -7.16
C ARG A 206 5.51 26.47 -7.64
N VAL A 207 4.37 25.81 -7.61
CA VAL A 207 4.20 24.44 -8.05
C VAL A 207 3.51 24.42 -9.41
N ASP A 208 3.98 23.58 -10.33
CA ASP A 208 3.40 23.44 -11.67
C ASP A 208 3.18 21.96 -11.99
N ASN A 209 1.92 21.56 -12.21
CA ASN A 209 1.55 20.20 -12.60
C ASN A 209 1.03 20.10 -14.02
N SER A 210 1.39 21.04 -14.89
CA SER A 210 0.99 21.04 -16.29
C SER A 210 1.32 19.70 -16.95
N ASN A 211 0.38 19.15 -17.69
CA ASN A 211 0.50 17.84 -18.34
C ASN A 211 1.61 17.79 -19.41
N ASP A 212 1.93 18.94 -19.97
CA ASP A 212 2.99 19.14 -20.98
C ASP A 212 4.27 19.76 -20.38
N TYR A 213 4.41 19.73 -19.06
CA TYR A 213 5.61 20.25 -18.40
C TYR A 213 6.87 19.58 -18.95
N LYS A 214 7.89 20.39 -19.18
CA LYS A 214 9.19 19.93 -19.71
C LYS A 214 10.31 20.42 -18.81
N GLU A 215 11.32 19.57 -18.68
CA GLU A 215 12.56 19.93 -18.02
C GLU A 215 13.14 21.22 -18.65
N ARG A 216 13.44 22.21 -17.84
CA ARG A 216 13.86 23.54 -18.33
C ARG A 216 15.21 23.51 -19.05
N ALA A 217 16.13 22.66 -18.60
CA ALA A 217 17.46 22.57 -19.16
C ALA A 217 17.48 21.95 -20.57
N THR A 218 16.60 20.98 -20.86
CA THR A 218 16.65 20.16 -22.06
C THR A 218 15.40 20.25 -22.92
N ALA A 219 14.32 20.82 -22.38
CA ALA A 219 12.97 20.81 -22.97
C ALA A 219 12.40 19.38 -23.18
N THR A 220 12.90 18.40 -22.43
CA THR A 220 12.43 17.02 -22.46
C THR A 220 11.21 16.84 -21.58
N SER A 221 10.16 16.19 -22.08
CA SER A 221 8.97 15.85 -21.31
C SER A 221 9.27 14.66 -20.39
N TYR A 222 8.69 14.65 -19.19
CA TYR A 222 8.73 13.50 -18.31
C TYR A 222 7.74 12.43 -18.76
N GLU A 223 8.17 11.19 -18.81
CA GLU A 223 7.28 10.09 -19.21
C GLU A 223 6.22 9.72 -18.16
N TRP A 224 6.45 10.02 -16.86
CA TRP A 224 5.46 9.88 -15.80
C TRP A 224 4.48 11.07 -15.70
N ASN A 225 4.63 12.04 -16.57
CA ASN A 225 3.73 13.19 -16.69
C ASN A 225 2.55 12.90 -17.64
N SER A 226 1.89 11.78 -17.43
CA SER A 226 0.79 11.34 -18.30
C SER A 226 -0.53 11.28 -17.54
N SER A 227 -1.47 12.11 -17.95
CA SER A 227 -2.84 12.12 -17.41
C SER A 227 -3.57 10.77 -17.59
N ALA A 228 -3.19 9.98 -18.57
CA ALA A 228 -3.81 8.69 -18.87
C ALA A 228 -3.36 7.56 -17.93
N PHE A 229 -2.25 7.74 -17.21
CA PHE A 229 -1.61 6.66 -16.45
C PHE A 229 -1.44 6.98 -14.97
N ASN A 230 -0.97 8.18 -14.69
CA ASN A 230 -0.73 8.64 -13.35
C ASN A 230 -1.50 9.93 -13.15
N PRO A 231 -2.47 9.97 -12.22
CA PRO A 231 -3.15 11.23 -11.93
C PRO A 231 -2.12 12.28 -11.52
N CYS A 232 -2.13 13.40 -12.23
CA CYS A 232 -1.24 14.50 -11.91
C CYS A 232 -1.82 15.35 -10.79
N TYR A 233 -1.93 14.79 -9.58
CA TYR A 233 -2.33 15.54 -8.39
C TYR A 233 -1.28 16.60 -8.09
N GLY A 234 -1.57 17.86 -8.44
CA GLY A 234 -0.66 18.96 -8.20
C GLY A 234 -0.67 19.41 -6.75
N GLY A 235 0.48 19.83 -6.25
CA GLY A 235 0.63 20.37 -4.91
C GLY A 235 1.85 19.90 -4.15
N LEU A 236 1.92 20.30 -2.89
CA LEU A 236 2.85 19.75 -1.89
C LEU A 236 2.21 18.51 -1.29
N ASN A 237 2.31 17.39 -1.99
CA ASN A 237 1.56 16.16 -1.72
C ASN A 237 2.24 15.23 -0.69
N GLY A 238 3.39 15.63 -0.15
CA GLY A 238 4.09 14.97 0.95
C GLY A 238 4.26 15.86 2.17
N ASN A 239 4.79 15.29 3.24
CA ASN A 239 5.15 16.04 4.44
C ASN A 239 6.28 17.02 4.15
N VAL A 240 6.29 18.16 4.86
CA VAL A 240 7.37 19.13 4.84
C VAL A 240 8.01 19.20 6.22
N ARG A 241 9.35 19.13 6.26
CA ARG A 241 10.13 19.21 7.51
C ARG A 241 11.17 20.32 7.43
N LEU A 242 11.42 20.98 8.57
CA LEU A 242 12.51 21.92 8.72
C LEU A 242 13.53 21.34 9.69
N HIS A 243 14.77 21.26 9.25
CA HIS A 243 15.88 20.75 10.03
C HIS A 243 16.81 21.87 10.48
N LEU A 244 17.19 21.85 11.74
CA LEU A 244 18.27 22.65 12.30
C LEU A 244 19.40 21.72 12.68
N THR A 245 20.65 22.03 12.34
CA THR A 245 21.83 21.26 12.73
C THR A 245 22.98 22.18 13.16
N GLY A 246 24.02 21.63 13.78
CA GLY A 246 25.32 22.31 13.90
C GLY A 246 26.04 22.44 12.55
N LYS A 247 27.28 22.96 12.56
CA LYS A 247 28.14 23.03 11.36
C LYS A 247 28.74 21.68 10.99
N THR A 248 28.81 20.76 11.91
CA THR A 248 29.20 19.36 11.70
C THR A 248 27.98 18.49 11.88
N TYR A 249 27.58 17.82 10.83
CA TYR A 249 26.29 17.11 10.81
C TYR A 249 26.30 15.90 9.88
N GLN A 250 25.44 14.93 10.19
CA GLN A 250 25.07 13.84 9.30
C GLN A 250 24.11 14.37 8.25
N THR A 251 24.37 14.09 6.99
CA THR A 251 23.58 14.62 5.87
C THR A 251 22.20 13.97 5.80
N LEU A 252 21.27 14.58 5.07
CA LEU A 252 19.95 14.02 4.79
C LEU A 252 20.04 13.07 3.57
N PRO A 253 19.21 12.01 3.49
CA PRO A 253 19.17 11.10 2.35
C PRO A 253 18.38 11.71 1.17
N LEU A 254 18.81 12.89 0.72
CA LEU A 254 18.15 13.73 -0.28
C LEU A 254 19.16 14.10 -1.36
N TYR A 255 19.29 13.24 -2.38
CA TYR A 255 20.25 13.49 -3.44
C TYR A 255 19.81 14.69 -4.29
N ARG A 256 18.52 14.77 -4.63
CA ARG A 256 17.97 15.90 -5.38
C ARG A 256 18.18 17.20 -4.58
N ASN A 257 18.82 18.16 -5.20
CA ASN A 257 19.18 19.50 -4.72
C ASN A 257 20.27 19.58 -3.63
N LEU A 258 20.51 18.54 -2.84
CA LEU A 258 21.58 18.54 -1.82
C LEU A 258 22.79 17.66 -2.20
N GLU A 259 22.62 16.73 -3.14
CA GLU A 259 23.62 15.74 -3.55
C GLU A 259 24.14 14.92 -2.36
N THR A 260 23.25 14.63 -1.38
CA THR A 260 23.60 13.94 -0.14
C THR A 260 22.97 12.55 -0.06
N SER A 261 23.66 11.60 0.55
CA SER A 261 23.26 10.20 0.63
C SER A 261 22.79 9.75 2.03
N GLY A 262 22.90 10.61 3.04
CA GLY A 262 22.43 10.33 4.39
C GLY A 262 23.12 9.16 5.08
N ILE A 263 22.33 8.43 5.87
CA ILE A 263 22.75 7.26 6.64
C ILE A 263 22.27 6.01 5.90
N TYR A 264 23.13 4.98 5.82
CA TYR A 264 22.80 3.66 5.31
C TYR A 264 23.11 2.60 6.37
N VAL A 265 22.08 1.84 6.76
CA VAL A 265 22.15 0.80 7.79
C VAL A 265 21.92 -0.55 7.11
N HIS A 266 22.93 -1.45 7.18
CA HIS A 266 22.81 -2.75 6.55
C HIS A 266 23.46 -3.86 7.37
N ALA A 267 22.89 -5.06 7.32
CA ALA A 267 23.36 -6.22 8.06
C ALA A 267 23.91 -7.29 7.12
N SER A 268 24.89 -8.04 7.62
CA SER A 268 25.57 -9.13 6.91
C SER A 268 25.90 -10.28 7.88
N ASN A 269 26.52 -11.34 7.36
CA ASN A 269 26.99 -12.49 8.18
C ASN A 269 25.87 -13.07 9.06
N PHE A 270 24.68 -13.23 8.49
CA PHE A 270 23.50 -13.69 9.21
C PHE A 270 23.64 -15.13 9.71
N ASN A 271 23.35 -15.34 11.00
CA ASN A 271 23.03 -16.64 11.57
C ASN A 271 21.61 -16.58 12.16
N ILE A 272 20.63 -16.96 11.36
CA ILE A 272 19.23 -16.84 11.72
C ILE A 272 18.89 -17.63 12.97
N ALA A 273 19.39 -18.87 13.08
CA ALA A 273 19.11 -19.75 14.21
C ALA A 273 19.70 -19.26 15.53
N ALA A 274 20.87 -18.61 15.47
CA ALA A 274 21.54 -18.06 16.65
C ALA A 274 21.09 -16.63 17.00
N GLY A 275 20.34 -15.98 16.09
CA GLY A 275 19.93 -14.59 16.27
C GLY A 275 21.14 -13.64 16.25
N THR A 276 22.11 -13.83 15.35
CA THR A 276 23.31 -12.99 15.26
C THR A 276 23.57 -12.51 13.85
N CYS A 277 24.09 -11.29 13.72
CA CYS A 277 24.60 -10.74 12.45
C CYS A 277 25.67 -9.68 12.71
N SER A 278 26.39 -9.28 11.67
CA SER A 278 27.21 -8.07 11.66
C SER A 278 26.37 -6.90 11.16
N LEU A 279 26.47 -5.75 11.82
CA LEU A 279 25.81 -4.51 11.41
C LEU A 279 26.87 -3.52 10.96
N THR A 280 26.66 -2.92 9.79
CA THR A 280 27.43 -1.80 9.27
C THR A 280 26.53 -0.58 9.16
N VAL A 281 27.03 0.57 9.60
CA VAL A 281 26.37 1.85 9.49
C VAL A 281 27.30 2.83 8.80
N ASP A 282 26.94 3.23 7.59
CA ASP A 282 27.61 4.25 6.82
C ASP A 282 26.89 5.57 7.01
N SER A 283 27.54 6.56 7.60
CA SER A 283 26.99 7.89 7.79
C SER A 283 27.76 8.89 6.93
N GLN A 284 27.07 9.52 5.99
CA GLN A 284 27.67 10.64 5.27
C GLN A 284 27.65 11.87 6.18
N VAL A 285 28.85 12.36 6.51
CA VAL A 285 29.08 13.49 7.42
C VAL A 285 29.65 14.67 6.63
N ARG A 286 29.18 15.87 6.95
CA ARG A 286 29.72 17.12 6.43
C ARG A 286 30.22 17.98 7.57
N ASN A 287 31.44 18.49 7.40
CA ASN A 287 32.06 19.46 8.32
C ASN A 287 32.14 20.85 7.66
N GLU A 288 31.33 21.79 8.08
CA GLU A 288 31.41 23.21 7.68
C GLU A 288 32.04 24.09 8.78
N GLY A 289 32.46 23.49 9.90
CA GLY A 289 33.25 24.10 10.96
C GLY A 289 34.73 24.10 10.67
N GLU A 290 35.53 24.37 11.70
CA GLU A 290 37.00 24.23 11.64
C GLU A 290 37.41 22.74 11.47
N GLN A 291 38.66 22.49 11.11
CA GLN A 291 39.19 21.11 11.06
C GLN A 291 39.08 20.46 12.44
N GLN A 292 38.58 19.27 12.50
CA GLN A 292 38.31 18.55 13.74
C GLN A 292 38.27 17.03 13.55
N VAL A 293 38.57 16.31 14.61
CA VAL A 293 38.47 14.85 14.65
C VAL A 293 37.03 14.48 15.09
N ILE A 294 36.35 13.70 14.25
CA ILE A 294 34.95 13.32 14.43
C ILE A 294 34.89 11.82 14.69
N THR A 295 34.15 11.40 15.73
CA THR A 295 33.87 10.01 16.00
C THR A 295 32.35 9.75 15.79
N LEU A 296 32.01 8.66 15.09
CA LEU A 296 30.65 8.18 14.91
C LEU A 296 30.38 7.05 15.88
N GLY A 297 29.48 7.26 16.83
CA GLY A 297 28.95 6.23 17.72
C GLY A 297 27.60 5.70 17.20
N VAL A 298 27.34 4.43 17.41
CA VAL A 298 26.10 3.75 17.04
C VAL A 298 25.49 3.03 18.23
N ASP A 299 24.24 3.33 18.56
CA ASP A 299 23.45 2.60 19.53
C ASP A 299 22.24 1.95 18.83
N VAL A 300 22.07 0.64 19.03
CA VAL A 300 20.92 -0.12 18.50
C VAL A 300 19.93 -0.38 19.64
N VAL A 301 18.69 0.05 19.45
CA VAL A 301 17.62 0.01 20.44
C VAL A 301 16.46 -0.81 19.91
N ASP A 302 15.98 -1.75 20.71
CA ASP A 302 14.86 -2.61 20.36
C ASP A 302 13.49 -1.92 20.55
N ALA A 303 12.41 -2.56 20.11
CA ALA A 303 11.04 -2.02 20.23
C ALA A 303 10.56 -1.80 21.68
N SER A 304 11.25 -2.36 22.67
CA SER A 304 10.98 -2.11 24.09
C SER A 304 11.68 -0.87 24.64
N GLY A 305 12.53 -0.23 23.84
CA GLY A 305 13.40 0.86 24.26
C GLY A 305 14.69 0.41 24.93
N LYS A 306 15.07 -0.86 24.83
CA LYS A 306 16.31 -1.40 25.38
C LYS A 306 17.45 -1.30 24.35
N LYS A 307 18.58 -0.74 24.76
CA LYS A 307 19.81 -0.77 23.96
C LYS A 307 20.38 -2.20 23.95
N ILE A 308 20.51 -2.78 22.74
CA ILE A 308 21.01 -4.16 22.53
C ILE A 308 22.46 -4.22 22.05
N ALA A 309 22.96 -3.14 21.44
CA ALA A 309 24.35 -3.02 20.99
C ALA A 309 24.81 -1.56 21.03
N SER A 310 26.13 -1.39 21.15
CA SER A 310 26.79 -0.09 21.06
C SER A 310 28.19 -0.32 20.47
N PHE A 311 28.60 0.48 19.50
CA PHE A 311 29.91 0.42 18.86
C PHE A 311 30.26 1.77 18.22
N GLU A 312 31.51 1.99 17.87
CA GLU A 312 32.02 3.25 17.35
C GLU A 312 32.88 3.00 16.10
N ALA A 313 32.94 3.99 15.24
CA ALA A 313 33.87 4.04 14.11
C ALA A 313 35.27 4.51 14.59
N GLU A 314 36.29 4.20 13.82
CA GLU A 314 37.59 4.87 13.96
C GLU A 314 37.43 6.38 13.78
N PRO A 315 38.11 7.21 14.59
CA PRO A 315 38.04 8.67 14.45
C PRO A 315 38.47 9.16 13.06
N SER A 316 37.77 10.09 12.49
CA SER A 316 38.04 10.69 11.18
C SER A 316 38.42 12.16 11.31
N ASP A 317 39.58 12.56 10.77
CA ASP A 317 40.01 13.95 10.72
C ASP A 317 39.44 14.63 9.49
N MET A 318 38.50 15.59 9.68
CA MET A 318 37.78 16.26 8.61
C MET A 318 38.09 17.76 8.58
N VAL A 319 38.58 18.24 7.43
CA VAL A 319 38.80 19.66 7.20
C VAL A 319 37.49 20.41 6.92
N GLN A 320 37.54 21.74 7.02
CA GLN A 320 36.38 22.57 6.70
C GLN A 320 35.89 22.36 5.25
N GLY A 321 34.58 22.17 5.07
CA GLY A 321 33.92 21.97 3.77
C GLY A 321 34.02 20.53 3.25
N GLN A 322 34.67 19.60 3.98
CA GLN A 322 34.73 18.20 3.59
C GLN A 322 33.40 17.49 3.82
N THR A 323 33.05 16.62 2.89
CA THR A 323 31.98 15.62 3.03
C THR A 323 32.60 14.25 2.86
N ASP A 324 32.36 13.33 3.79
CA ASP A 324 32.92 11.98 3.77
C ASP A 324 31.95 10.97 4.38
N ILE A 325 32.17 9.68 4.13
CA ILE A 325 31.40 8.59 4.74
C ILE A 325 32.21 8.01 5.89
N ILE A 326 31.68 8.11 7.10
CA ILE A 326 32.24 7.46 8.29
C ILE A 326 31.48 6.15 8.52
N THR A 327 32.21 5.03 8.51
CA THR A 327 31.65 3.68 8.66
C THR A 327 31.92 3.12 10.05
N ALA A 328 30.85 2.75 10.75
CA ALA A 328 30.93 2.02 12.01
C ALA A 328 30.47 0.57 11.81
N GLN A 329 31.16 -0.39 12.42
CA GLN A 329 30.82 -1.81 12.34
C GLN A 329 30.76 -2.45 13.73
N GLY A 330 29.75 -3.30 13.91
CA GLY A 330 29.57 -4.04 15.17
C GLY A 330 28.83 -5.36 14.93
N ASN A 331 28.78 -6.17 15.98
CA ASN A 331 28.05 -7.42 15.95
C ASN A 331 26.80 -7.33 16.84
N LEU A 332 25.71 -7.85 16.32
CA LEU A 332 24.43 -7.96 17.04
C LEU A 332 24.22 -9.40 17.52
N ALA A 333 23.64 -9.54 18.69
CA ALA A 333 23.22 -10.82 19.27
C ALA A 333 21.80 -10.70 19.86
N GLY A 334 21.04 -11.80 19.82
CA GLY A 334 19.65 -11.81 20.25
C GLY A 334 18.74 -11.00 19.32
N VAL A 335 19.09 -10.99 18.04
CA VAL A 335 18.30 -10.26 17.03
C VAL A 335 16.95 -10.89 16.83
N HIS A 336 15.90 -10.10 16.94
CA HIS A 336 14.55 -10.40 16.52
C HIS A 336 14.39 -9.99 15.06
N TRP A 337 14.28 -10.97 14.16
CA TRP A 337 14.30 -10.72 12.73
C TRP A 337 13.00 -10.09 12.24
N TRP A 338 13.09 -9.10 11.38
CA TRP A 338 11.93 -8.62 10.62
C TRP A 338 11.42 -9.72 9.68
N ASP A 339 10.14 -10.02 9.77
CA ASP A 339 9.47 -11.06 8.95
C ASP A 339 8.06 -10.60 8.58
N VAL A 340 7.51 -11.11 7.48
CA VAL A 340 6.12 -10.84 7.09
C VAL A 340 5.08 -11.28 8.12
N ARG A 341 5.43 -12.13 9.06
CA ARG A 341 4.57 -12.60 10.16
C ARG A 341 4.80 -11.82 11.45
N ASP A 342 5.98 -11.24 11.60
CA ASP A 342 6.44 -10.54 12.80
C ASP A 342 7.37 -9.39 12.40
N PRO A 343 6.82 -8.23 11.99
CA PRO A 343 7.58 -7.13 11.42
C PRO A 343 8.28 -6.30 12.50
N TYR A 344 9.30 -6.88 13.11
CA TYR A 344 10.03 -6.27 14.22
C TYR A 344 10.99 -5.19 13.76
N LEU A 345 10.90 -3.99 14.35
CA LEU A 345 11.69 -2.83 14.01
C LEU A 345 12.61 -2.41 15.17
N TYR A 346 13.76 -1.86 14.81
CA TYR A 346 14.75 -1.29 15.68
C TYR A 346 14.95 0.19 15.39
N ASP A 347 15.34 0.94 16.40
CA ASP A 347 15.86 2.28 16.28
C ASP A 347 17.40 2.24 16.32
N VAL A 348 18.03 2.68 15.26
CA VAL A 348 19.49 2.84 15.18
C VAL A 348 19.81 4.32 15.37
N TYR A 349 20.41 4.66 16.50
CA TYR A 349 20.88 6.01 16.80
C TYR A 349 22.32 6.16 16.39
N THR A 350 22.62 7.17 15.59
CA THR A 350 23.97 7.55 15.19
C THR A 350 24.32 8.88 15.82
N THR A 351 25.45 8.93 16.53
CA THR A 351 25.91 10.08 17.30
C THR A 351 27.26 10.54 16.82
N LEU A 352 27.37 11.80 16.39
CA LEU A 352 28.66 12.42 16.12
C LEU A 352 29.19 13.12 17.37
N THR A 353 30.44 12.85 17.70
CA THR A 353 31.17 13.53 18.78
C THR A 353 32.45 14.18 18.29
N VAL A 354 32.76 15.35 18.85
CA VAL A 354 34.01 16.12 18.64
C VAL A 354 34.53 16.48 20.01
N ASP A 355 35.76 16.12 20.34
CA ASP A 355 36.36 16.33 21.65
C ASP A 355 35.46 15.85 22.82
N GLY A 356 34.80 14.71 22.62
CA GLY A 356 33.89 14.12 23.58
C GLY A 356 32.53 14.84 23.75
N LYS A 357 32.25 15.85 22.95
CA LYS A 357 30.98 16.57 22.92
C LYS A 357 30.10 16.08 21.78
N VAL A 358 28.85 15.81 22.05
CA VAL A 358 27.84 15.48 21.02
C VAL A 358 27.57 16.71 20.16
N VAL A 359 27.75 16.57 18.84
CA VAL A 359 27.51 17.61 17.86
C VAL A 359 26.31 17.29 16.97
N ASP A 360 25.94 16.02 16.82
CA ASP A 360 24.76 15.60 16.05
C ASP A 360 24.26 14.22 16.49
N VAL A 361 22.94 14.00 16.44
CA VAL A 361 22.31 12.69 16.64
C VAL A 361 21.19 12.50 15.63
N CYS A 362 21.24 11.35 14.93
CA CYS A 362 20.16 10.92 14.04
C CYS A 362 19.56 9.60 14.52
N ARG A 363 18.30 9.38 14.17
CA ARG A 363 17.57 8.13 14.37
C ARG A 363 17.17 7.56 13.03
N THR A 364 17.55 6.32 12.78
CA THR A 364 17.08 5.53 11.62
C THR A 364 16.30 4.32 12.13
N GLN A 365 15.02 4.21 11.75
CA GLN A 365 14.24 3.02 12.05
C GLN A 365 14.40 2.00 10.93
N THR A 366 14.66 0.74 11.27
CA THR A 366 14.85 -0.35 10.30
C THR A 366 14.56 -1.72 10.93
N GLY A 367 14.50 -2.76 10.12
CA GLY A 367 14.38 -4.14 10.55
C GLY A 367 15.48 -5.00 9.96
N PHE A 368 16.06 -5.89 10.77
CA PHE A 368 17.12 -6.78 10.31
C PHE A 368 16.55 -8.06 9.74
N ARG A 369 16.97 -8.44 8.55
CA ARG A 369 16.46 -9.61 7.82
C ARG A 369 17.48 -10.15 6.82
N LYS A 370 17.45 -11.47 6.60
CA LYS A 370 18.18 -12.12 5.54
C LYS A 370 17.24 -12.39 4.36
N ALA A 371 17.53 -11.84 3.19
CA ALA A 371 16.80 -12.10 1.97
C ALA A 371 17.65 -12.87 0.97
N GLU A 372 17.06 -13.90 0.35
CA GLU A 372 17.71 -14.67 -0.70
C GLU A 372 16.75 -14.86 -1.88
N PHE A 373 17.27 -14.60 -3.05
CA PHE A 373 16.55 -14.72 -4.31
C PHE A 373 17.19 -15.83 -5.11
N ARG A 374 16.49 -16.97 -5.24
CA ARG A 374 17.02 -18.17 -5.86
C ARG A 374 16.34 -18.41 -7.19
N GLY A 375 17.16 -18.63 -8.24
CA GLY A 375 16.70 -19.13 -9.53
C GLY A 375 16.56 -20.65 -9.52
N GLY A 376 16.15 -21.22 -10.66
CA GLY A 376 16.13 -22.65 -10.90
C GLY A 376 14.75 -23.31 -10.77
N VAL A 377 14.51 -24.23 -11.72
CA VAL A 377 13.28 -25.02 -11.77
C VAL A 377 13.15 -25.90 -10.52
N GLY A 378 12.04 -25.80 -9.84
CA GLY A 378 11.76 -26.57 -8.61
C GLY A 378 12.53 -26.10 -7.36
N LYS A 379 13.49 -25.18 -7.49
CA LYS A 379 14.34 -24.68 -6.39
C LYS A 379 14.24 -23.16 -6.21
N GLY A 380 13.78 -22.44 -7.24
CA GLY A 380 13.70 -20.98 -7.25
C GLY A 380 12.68 -20.44 -6.26
N GLY A 381 12.71 -19.13 -6.05
CA GLY A 381 11.76 -18.41 -5.20
C GLY A 381 12.44 -17.41 -4.27
N PHE A 382 11.64 -16.86 -3.40
CA PHE A 382 12.06 -15.91 -2.39
C PHE A 382 12.18 -16.59 -1.02
N TYR A 383 13.29 -16.36 -0.34
CA TYR A 383 13.55 -16.89 0.99
C TYR A 383 13.84 -15.74 1.94
N LEU A 384 13.09 -15.70 3.02
CA LEU A 384 13.24 -14.73 4.11
C LEU A 384 13.63 -15.47 5.38
N ASN A 385 14.75 -15.08 5.99
CA ASN A 385 15.26 -15.70 7.20
C ASN A 385 15.36 -17.23 7.09
N ASP A 386 16.00 -17.69 6.01
CA ASP A 386 16.20 -19.10 5.64
C ASP A 386 14.91 -19.89 5.31
N ARG A 387 13.74 -19.26 5.29
CA ARG A 387 12.44 -19.86 5.02
C ARG A 387 11.91 -19.43 3.66
N PHE A 388 11.43 -20.38 2.86
CA PHE A 388 10.68 -20.06 1.64
C PHE A 388 9.43 -19.27 2.01
N VAL A 389 9.24 -18.11 1.37
CA VAL A 389 8.07 -17.26 1.53
C VAL A 389 7.44 -17.05 0.16
N TYR A 390 6.17 -17.44 0.06
CA TYR A 390 5.38 -17.07 -1.09
C TYR A 390 4.76 -15.70 -0.85
N LEU A 391 5.09 -14.76 -1.72
CA LEU A 391 4.57 -13.39 -1.70
C LEU A 391 3.24 -13.35 -2.46
N LYS A 392 2.19 -12.92 -1.78
CA LYS A 392 0.81 -12.91 -2.28
C LYS A 392 0.15 -11.59 -1.91
N GLY A 393 -0.49 -10.97 -2.89
CA GLY A 393 -1.11 -9.69 -2.65
C GLY A 393 -1.51 -8.95 -3.91
N TYR A 394 -1.20 -7.67 -3.97
CA TYR A 394 -1.82 -6.77 -4.92
C TYR A 394 -0.81 -5.86 -5.60
N ALA A 395 -1.22 -5.32 -6.75
CA ALA A 395 -0.60 -4.15 -7.32
C ALA A 395 -1.48 -2.92 -7.02
N GLN A 396 -0.85 -1.81 -6.68
CA GLN A 396 -1.50 -0.55 -6.34
C GLN A 396 -0.74 0.61 -6.94
N ARG A 397 -1.45 1.66 -7.35
CA ARG A 397 -0.78 2.89 -7.75
C ARG A 397 -0.19 3.58 -6.53
N ALA A 398 1.06 4.02 -6.64
CA ALA A 398 1.71 4.80 -5.59
C ALA A 398 1.07 6.19 -5.42
N SER A 399 0.30 6.63 -6.40
CA SER A 399 -0.58 7.78 -6.24
C SER A 399 -1.80 7.51 -5.35
N ASP A 400 -1.98 6.30 -4.89
CA ASP A 400 -2.97 5.73 -3.96
C ASP A 400 -4.07 6.70 -3.47
N ASP A 401 -4.84 7.20 -4.43
CA ASP A 401 -5.77 8.29 -4.22
C ASP A 401 -6.97 7.90 -3.34
N TRP A 402 -7.36 8.84 -2.49
CA TRP A 402 -8.59 8.80 -1.73
C TRP A 402 -9.61 9.76 -2.32
N ALA A 403 -10.83 9.29 -2.46
CA ALA A 403 -11.91 10.15 -2.91
C ALA A 403 -12.04 11.41 -2.03
N GLY A 404 -11.96 12.58 -2.64
CA GLY A 404 -12.03 13.87 -1.94
C GLY A 404 -10.73 14.36 -1.29
N LEU A 405 -9.70 13.52 -1.19
CA LEU A 405 -8.41 13.87 -0.57
C LEU A 405 -7.25 13.84 -1.58
N GLY A 406 -7.42 13.18 -2.73
CA GLY A 406 -6.34 12.95 -3.68
C GLY A 406 -5.22 12.13 -3.04
N GLN A 407 -3.97 12.58 -3.18
CA GLN A 407 -2.80 12.00 -2.52
C GLN A 407 -2.48 12.65 -1.16
N ALA A 408 -3.32 13.57 -0.69
CA ALA A 408 -3.05 14.40 0.48
C ALA A 408 -3.84 13.92 1.70
N TYR A 409 -3.34 12.94 2.40
CA TYR A 409 -3.92 12.41 3.63
C TYR A 409 -2.83 12.16 4.69
N PRO A 410 -3.19 12.12 6.00
CA PRO A 410 -2.21 12.01 7.08
C PRO A 410 -1.58 10.62 7.17
N ASP A 411 -0.39 10.53 7.78
CA ASP A 411 0.42 9.32 7.85
C ASP A 411 -0.34 8.10 8.42
N TRP A 412 -1.22 8.28 9.41
CA TRP A 412 -2.00 7.18 9.96
C TRP A 412 -2.97 6.51 8.94
N MET A 413 -3.35 7.22 7.87
CA MET A 413 -4.18 6.62 6.80
C MET A 413 -3.37 5.68 5.89
N HIS A 414 -2.06 5.86 5.78
CA HIS A 414 -1.18 4.86 5.15
C HIS A 414 -1.14 3.58 5.99
N ASP A 415 -1.07 3.71 7.32
CA ASP A 415 -1.20 2.57 8.25
C ASP A 415 -2.57 1.88 8.14
N PHE A 416 -3.65 2.64 8.05
CA PHE A 416 -5.00 2.10 7.84
C PHE A 416 -5.09 1.26 6.56
N ASN A 417 -4.51 1.75 5.46
CA ASN A 417 -4.45 1.04 4.19
C ASN A 417 -3.62 -0.26 4.31
N ALA A 418 -2.43 -0.18 4.91
CA ALA A 418 -1.57 -1.35 5.17
C ALA A 418 -2.24 -2.39 6.08
N ALA A 419 -2.97 -1.95 7.11
CA ALA A 419 -3.74 -2.81 7.99
C ALA A 419 -4.81 -3.61 7.25
N LEU A 420 -5.55 -2.97 6.34
CA LEU A 420 -6.55 -3.64 5.50
C LEU A 420 -5.90 -4.65 4.54
N ILE A 421 -4.75 -4.33 3.94
CA ILE A 421 -3.98 -5.27 3.12
C ILE A 421 -3.63 -6.52 3.94
N ARG A 422 -3.12 -6.33 5.15
CA ARG A 422 -2.81 -7.45 6.09
C ARG A 422 -4.05 -8.22 6.52
N GLU A 423 -5.16 -7.54 6.75
CA GLU A 423 -6.43 -8.22 7.08
C GLU A 423 -6.89 -9.16 5.97
N SER A 424 -6.60 -8.85 4.70
CA SER A 424 -6.85 -9.75 3.57
C SER A 424 -5.88 -10.93 3.49
N ASN A 425 -5.00 -11.13 4.49
CA ASN A 425 -3.93 -12.12 4.52
C ASN A 425 -2.86 -11.95 3.43
N ALA A 426 -2.81 -10.80 2.78
CA ALA A 426 -1.75 -10.44 1.85
C ALA A 426 -0.46 -10.07 2.61
N ASN A 427 0.69 -10.32 1.96
CA ASN A 427 2.02 -9.98 2.45
C ASN A 427 2.90 -9.33 1.38
N TYR A 428 2.30 -8.93 0.25
CA TYR A 428 3.01 -8.33 -0.88
C TYR A 428 2.20 -7.21 -1.51
N LEU A 429 2.88 -6.12 -1.85
CA LEU A 429 2.34 -5.00 -2.62
C LEU A 429 3.35 -4.59 -3.70
N ARG A 430 2.90 -4.49 -4.93
CA ARG A 430 3.68 -3.85 -5.98
C ARG A 430 3.19 -2.43 -6.19
N TRP A 431 4.03 -1.44 -5.95
CA TRP A 431 3.73 -0.07 -6.32
C TRP A 431 3.80 0.11 -7.84
N MET A 432 2.89 0.89 -8.39
CA MET A 432 2.81 1.23 -9.82
C MET A 432 2.67 2.74 -9.95
N HIS A 433 3.26 3.35 -10.77
CA HIS A 433 4.44 3.26 -11.63
C HIS A 433 5.40 4.37 -11.24
N VAL A 434 5.19 4.96 -10.06
CA VAL A 434 5.99 6.03 -9.45
C VAL A 434 6.39 5.62 -8.04
N ALA A 435 7.47 6.20 -7.53
CA ALA A 435 7.93 5.95 -6.16
C ALA A 435 6.84 6.31 -5.13
N PRO A 436 6.63 5.48 -4.10
CA PRO A 436 5.74 5.79 -2.99
C PRO A 436 6.33 6.89 -2.09
N HIS A 437 5.50 7.48 -1.25
CA HIS A 437 5.95 8.39 -0.20
C HIS A 437 6.61 7.60 0.94
N ARG A 438 7.42 8.28 1.75
CA ARG A 438 8.05 7.68 2.94
C ARG A 438 7.00 7.08 3.89
N ALA A 439 5.86 7.75 4.11
CA ALA A 439 4.79 7.27 4.97
C ALA A 439 4.19 5.93 4.49
N ASP A 440 4.12 5.68 3.17
CA ASP A 440 3.71 4.39 2.62
C ASP A 440 4.67 3.27 3.04
N GLU A 441 5.99 3.50 2.86
CA GLU A 441 7.01 2.50 3.19
C GLU A 441 7.09 2.24 4.71
N GLU A 442 7.02 3.30 5.52
CA GLU A 442 6.96 3.16 6.98
C GLU A 442 5.75 2.33 7.44
N ALA A 443 4.59 2.49 6.77
CA ALA A 443 3.42 1.66 7.03
C ALA A 443 3.67 0.20 6.64
N LEU A 444 4.24 -0.07 5.45
CA LEU A 444 4.55 -1.43 5.02
C LEU A 444 5.58 -2.11 5.94
N ASP A 445 6.58 -1.35 6.44
CA ASP A 445 7.53 -1.83 7.43
C ASP A 445 6.86 -2.32 8.71
N ARG A 446 5.91 -1.52 9.25
CA ARG A 446 5.18 -1.83 10.49
C ARG A 446 4.22 -3.01 10.33
N TYR A 447 3.66 -3.21 9.14
CA TYR A 447 2.66 -4.25 8.88
C TYR A 447 3.22 -5.52 8.22
N GLY A 448 4.53 -5.59 7.95
CA GLY A 448 5.17 -6.77 7.38
C GLY A 448 4.73 -7.08 5.95
N ILE A 449 4.59 -6.06 5.13
CA ILE A 449 4.22 -6.18 3.73
C ILE A 449 5.44 -5.92 2.87
N VAL A 450 5.93 -6.97 2.20
CA VAL A 450 7.02 -6.86 1.22
C VAL A 450 6.55 -6.05 0.02
N ASN A 451 7.44 -5.25 -0.57
CA ASN A 451 7.03 -4.50 -1.76
C ASN A 451 8.08 -4.47 -2.88
N SER A 452 7.57 -4.11 -4.07
CA SER A 452 8.34 -3.69 -5.23
C SER A 452 8.19 -2.18 -5.40
N CYS A 453 9.33 -1.47 -5.36
CA CYS A 453 9.38 -0.03 -5.43
C CYS A 453 9.93 0.43 -6.81
N PRO A 454 9.11 1.08 -7.64
CA PRO A 454 9.54 1.61 -8.93
C PRO A 454 10.19 2.99 -8.77
N ALA A 455 10.98 3.38 -9.73
CA ALA A 455 11.41 4.76 -9.88
C ALA A 455 10.27 5.64 -10.40
N GLY A 456 9.89 5.38 -11.60
CA GLY A 456 8.81 6.07 -12.30
C GLY A 456 8.91 5.75 -13.76
N ASP A 457 7.80 5.34 -14.34
CA ASP A 457 7.73 5.09 -15.77
C ASP A 457 6.32 5.25 -16.31
N LYS A 458 6.24 5.31 -17.60
CA LYS A 458 4.97 5.27 -18.31
C LYS A 458 4.57 3.84 -18.64
N GLU A 459 5.37 3.09 -19.36
CA GLU A 459 5.16 1.67 -19.67
C GLU A 459 6.38 0.97 -20.29
N LYS A 460 7.20 1.68 -21.03
CA LYS A 460 8.21 1.09 -21.92
C LYS A 460 9.59 1.61 -21.59
N ASP A 461 10.57 1.00 -22.22
CA ASP A 461 11.92 1.55 -22.28
C ASP A 461 11.91 2.96 -22.89
N ALA A 462 12.81 3.80 -22.46
CA ALA A 462 12.98 5.16 -22.93
C ALA A 462 14.40 5.36 -23.45
N ASP A 463 14.60 6.35 -24.30
CA ASP A 463 15.90 6.68 -24.88
C ASP A 463 16.36 8.09 -24.45
N GLY A 464 17.67 8.27 -24.46
CA GLY A 464 18.30 9.57 -24.26
C GLY A 464 17.91 10.20 -22.90
N ARG A 465 17.58 11.51 -22.92
CA ARG A 465 17.33 12.25 -21.67
C ARG A 465 16.18 11.67 -20.80
N GLN A 466 15.15 11.09 -21.40
CA GLN A 466 14.08 10.45 -20.62
C GLN A 466 14.58 9.22 -19.86
N TRP A 467 15.50 8.45 -20.45
CA TRP A 467 16.14 7.35 -19.73
C TRP A 467 17.04 7.87 -18.60
N ASP A 468 17.85 8.91 -18.87
CA ASP A 468 18.67 9.52 -17.82
C ASP A 468 17.84 10.02 -16.65
N GLN A 469 16.68 10.67 -16.91
CA GLN A 469 15.72 11.07 -15.87
C GLN A 469 15.25 9.89 -15.01
N ARG A 470 14.97 8.74 -15.65
CA ARG A 470 14.58 7.52 -14.93
C ARG A 470 15.70 6.97 -14.05
N VAL A 471 16.94 6.99 -14.53
CA VAL A 471 18.12 6.59 -13.75
C VAL A 471 18.34 7.52 -12.56
N GLU A 472 18.21 8.83 -12.76
CA GLU A 472 18.31 9.83 -11.69
C GLU A 472 17.22 9.63 -10.62
N LEU A 473 15.98 9.42 -11.05
CA LEU A 473 14.85 9.15 -10.16
C LEU A 473 15.05 7.85 -9.36
N MET A 474 15.53 6.77 -9.99
CA MET A 474 15.84 5.52 -9.30
C MET A 474 16.94 5.70 -8.27
N ARG A 475 18.00 6.45 -8.57
CA ARG A 475 19.06 6.78 -7.61
C ARG A 475 18.48 7.50 -6.39
N ASP A 476 17.68 8.53 -6.62
CA ASP A 476 17.11 9.36 -5.56
C ASP A 476 16.14 8.54 -4.69
N THR A 477 15.35 7.66 -5.31
CA THR A 477 14.45 6.74 -4.62
C THR A 477 15.22 5.73 -3.75
N ILE A 478 16.28 5.11 -4.28
CA ILE A 478 17.12 4.17 -3.52
C ILE A 478 17.73 4.87 -2.31
N ILE A 479 18.34 6.05 -2.49
CA ILE A 479 18.99 6.79 -1.41
C ILE A 479 17.97 7.17 -0.32
N ALA A 480 16.80 7.61 -0.70
CA ALA A 480 15.76 8.02 0.25
C ALA A 480 15.16 6.83 1.03
N LEU A 481 15.03 5.65 0.40
CA LEU A 481 14.22 4.54 0.92
C LEU A 481 15.00 3.26 1.27
N ARG A 482 16.31 3.19 1.04
CA ARG A 482 17.12 1.96 1.23
C ARG A 482 17.19 1.42 2.67
N ASN A 483 16.76 2.17 3.68
CA ASN A 483 16.70 1.70 5.06
C ASN A 483 15.39 0.99 5.42
N HIS A 484 14.37 0.99 4.53
CA HIS A 484 13.09 0.32 4.76
C HIS A 484 13.21 -1.20 4.59
N PRO A 485 12.93 -2.01 5.62
CA PRO A 485 13.04 -3.46 5.52
C PRO A 485 11.96 -4.11 4.64
N SER A 486 10.84 -3.45 4.37
CA SER A 486 9.75 -3.92 3.51
C SER A 486 10.11 -3.94 2.02
N ILE A 487 11.05 -3.11 1.57
CA ILE A 487 11.49 -3.09 0.18
C ILE A 487 12.44 -4.26 -0.09
N PHE A 488 12.09 -5.10 -1.08
CA PHE A 488 12.93 -6.22 -1.55
C PHE A 488 13.23 -6.14 -3.04
N PHE A 489 12.40 -5.41 -3.79
CA PHE A 489 12.50 -5.34 -5.24
C PHE A 489 12.54 -3.88 -5.69
N TRP A 490 13.62 -3.49 -6.36
CA TRP A 490 13.69 -2.25 -7.11
C TRP A 490 13.22 -2.50 -8.53
N GLU A 491 12.34 -1.68 -9.07
CA GLU A 491 11.75 -1.86 -10.39
C GLU A 491 12.22 -0.79 -11.36
N ALA A 492 13.07 -1.20 -12.32
CA ALA A 492 13.66 -0.30 -13.32
C ALA A 492 12.66 0.25 -14.33
N GLY A 493 11.53 -0.39 -14.47
CA GLY A 493 10.46 0.01 -15.39
C GLY A 493 9.38 -1.04 -15.56
N ASN A 494 8.33 -0.67 -16.31
CA ASN A 494 7.13 -1.47 -16.41
C ASN A 494 7.26 -2.61 -17.45
N ASN A 495 7.80 -2.38 -18.64
CA ASN A 495 8.03 -3.46 -19.60
C ASN A 495 9.06 -3.11 -20.69
N GLY A 496 9.64 -4.14 -21.26
CA GLY A 496 10.48 -4.01 -22.45
C GLY A 496 11.81 -3.29 -22.24
N ILE A 497 12.29 -3.22 -21.00
CA ILE A 497 13.60 -2.59 -20.71
C ILE A 497 14.70 -3.37 -21.41
N SER A 498 15.57 -2.67 -22.15
CA SER A 498 16.67 -3.25 -22.90
C SER A 498 17.73 -3.86 -21.97
N ALA A 499 18.54 -4.77 -22.49
CA ALA A 499 19.59 -5.42 -21.71
C ALA A 499 20.63 -4.42 -21.17
N ASP A 500 20.94 -3.39 -21.97
CA ASP A 500 21.92 -2.36 -21.57
C ASP A 500 21.38 -1.49 -20.45
N HIS A 501 20.14 -1.05 -20.55
CA HIS A 501 19.46 -0.29 -19.53
C HIS A 501 19.25 -1.10 -18.23
N MET A 502 18.91 -2.37 -18.34
CA MET A 502 18.83 -3.25 -17.15
C MET A 502 20.19 -3.38 -16.45
N ARG A 503 21.29 -3.55 -17.20
CA ARG A 503 22.63 -3.57 -16.58
C ARG A 503 22.94 -2.27 -15.87
N GLN A 504 22.61 -1.13 -16.48
CA GLN A 504 22.82 0.18 -15.86
C GLN A 504 22.04 0.31 -14.55
N MET A 505 20.77 -0.11 -14.51
CA MET A 505 19.97 -0.08 -13.28
C MET A 505 20.48 -1.06 -12.20
N VAL A 506 20.93 -2.25 -12.58
CA VAL A 506 21.57 -3.20 -11.66
C VAL A 506 22.86 -2.61 -11.07
N GLU A 507 23.71 -1.98 -11.88
CA GLU A 507 24.92 -1.33 -11.38
C GLU A 507 24.59 -0.12 -10.51
N LEU A 508 23.53 0.64 -10.82
CA LEU A 508 23.03 1.72 -9.97
C LEU A 508 22.64 1.19 -8.58
N ARG A 509 21.86 0.08 -8.53
CA ARG A 509 21.49 -0.58 -7.28
C ARG A 509 22.74 -1.03 -6.51
N LYS A 510 23.71 -1.67 -7.17
CA LYS A 510 24.96 -2.11 -6.53
C LYS A 510 25.77 -0.95 -5.97
N THR A 511 25.65 0.23 -6.57
CA THR A 511 26.35 1.44 -6.10
C THR A 511 25.71 2.02 -4.84
N TRP A 512 24.37 2.10 -4.81
CA TRP A 512 23.67 2.84 -3.77
C TRP A 512 22.96 1.96 -2.71
N ASP A 513 22.75 0.69 -3.02
CA ASP A 513 22.19 -0.31 -2.12
C ASP A 513 22.89 -1.68 -2.30
N PRO A 514 24.23 -1.75 -2.09
CA PRO A 514 25.00 -2.97 -2.34
C PRO A 514 24.59 -4.11 -1.42
N ASP A 515 24.35 -3.83 -0.15
CA ASP A 515 24.24 -4.80 0.95
C ASP A 515 22.83 -4.86 1.58
N GLY A 516 21.86 -4.12 1.04
CA GLY A 516 20.50 -4.08 1.56
C GLY A 516 19.67 -5.37 1.37
N GLY A 517 20.24 -6.38 0.69
CA GLY A 517 19.54 -7.63 0.39
C GLY A 517 18.33 -7.42 -0.53
N ARG A 518 18.45 -6.53 -1.51
CA ARG A 518 17.44 -6.19 -2.51
C ARG A 518 17.93 -6.47 -3.91
N VAL A 519 17.01 -6.70 -4.83
CA VAL A 519 17.29 -7.03 -6.23
C VAL A 519 16.61 -6.08 -7.19
N MET A 520 17.23 -5.89 -8.37
CA MET A 520 16.73 -5.02 -9.44
C MET A 520 16.16 -5.83 -10.59
N GLY A 521 14.99 -5.42 -11.08
CA GLY A 521 14.35 -6.03 -12.25
C GLY A 521 13.33 -5.10 -12.87
N CYS A 522 12.44 -5.64 -13.67
CA CYS A 522 11.29 -4.89 -14.19
C CYS A 522 10.03 -5.77 -14.23
N ARG A 523 8.86 -5.15 -14.43
CA ARG A 523 7.58 -5.84 -14.41
C ARG A 523 7.47 -6.99 -15.41
N ASP A 524 7.97 -6.80 -16.62
CA ASP A 524 7.82 -7.79 -17.71
C ASP A 524 9.06 -7.83 -18.58
N ILE A 525 9.83 -8.91 -18.45
CA ILE A 525 11.04 -9.16 -19.21
C ILE A 525 10.74 -10.10 -20.37
N LYS A 526 10.81 -9.60 -21.60
CA LYS A 526 10.35 -10.30 -22.79
C LYS A 526 11.42 -11.09 -23.53
N ASP A 527 12.68 -10.69 -23.43
CA ASP A 527 13.77 -11.33 -24.18
C ASP A 527 14.84 -11.93 -23.28
N ASP A 528 15.55 -12.94 -23.81
CA ASP A 528 16.56 -13.70 -23.07
C ASP A 528 17.84 -12.87 -22.78
N THR A 529 18.12 -11.84 -23.58
CA THR A 529 19.30 -11.00 -23.37
C THR A 529 19.08 -10.07 -22.19
N ALA A 530 17.92 -9.42 -22.11
CA ALA A 530 17.52 -8.62 -20.96
C ALA A 530 17.40 -9.48 -19.70
N ALA A 531 16.95 -10.72 -19.85
CA ALA A 531 16.86 -11.68 -18.76
C ALA A 531 18.21 -11.98 -18.09
N LYS A 532 19.31 -12.02 -18.83
CA LYS A 532 20.66 -12.21 -18.29
C LYS A 532 21.21 -10.98 -17.56
N SER A 533 20.56 -9.84 -17.71
CA SER A 533 20.98 -8.56 -17.15
C SER A 533 20.18 -8.13 -15.93
N THR A 534 19.21 -8.95 -15.49
CA THR A 534 18.32 -8.68 -14.36
C THR A 534 18.59 -9.59 -13.18
N GLU A 535 18.15 -9.20 -11.99
CA GLU A 535 18.28 -9.98 -10.76
C GLU A 535 16.98 -10.68 -10.36
N TYR A 536 15.82 -10.29 -10.97
CA TYR A 536 14.57 -11.04 -10.87
C TYR A 536 13.76 -10.92 -12.17
N PHE A 537 12.83 -11.85 -12.41
CA PHE A 537 11.94 -11.82 -13.55
C PHE A 537 10.53 -11.40 -13.16
N GLY A 538 10.17 -10.18 -13.52
CA GLY A 538 8.76 -9.80 -13.55
C GLY A 538 8.09 -10.42 -14.78
N ILE A 539 6.86 -10.89 -14.61
CA ILE A 539 6.00 -11.43 -15.65
C ILE A 539 4.59 -10.93 -15.45
N MET A 540 3.92 -10.65 -16.58
CA MET A 540 2.51 -10.34 -16.63
C MET A 540 1.79 -11.36 -17.52
N ILE A 541 1.01 -12.25 -16.91
CA ILE A 541 0.38 -13.36 -17.65
C ILE A 541 -1.12 -13.17 -17.86
N GLY A 542 -1.76 -12.37 -17.06
CA GLY A 542 -3.20 -12.45 -16.88
C GLY A 542 -4.06 -11.41 -17.58
N GLN A 543 -3.51 -10.60 -18.49
CA GLN A 543 -4.37 -9.69 -19.26
C GLN A 543 -4.99 -10.40 -20.45
N ASP A 544 -6.28 -10.60 -20.39
CA ASP A 544 -7.09 -11.02 -21.51
C ASP A 544 -7.58 -9.78 -22.26
N ASP A 545 -6.97 -9.49 -23.39
CA ASP A 545 -7.46 -8.46 -24.30
C ASP A 545 -8.57 -8.99 -25.23
N GLY A 546 -9.09 -10.19 -24.96
CA GLY A 546 -10.15 -10.83 -25.73
C GLY A 546 -9.74 -11.28 -27.14
N LYS A 547 -8.45 -11.20 -27.48
CA LYS A 547 -7.95 -11.49 -28.84
C LYS A 547 -7.15 -12.78 -28.96
N ASP A 548 -6.58 -13.28 -27.87
CA ASP A 548 -5.75 -14.49 -27.92
C ASP A 548 -6.29 -15.62 -27.04
N LYS A 549 -6.20 -16.83 -27.57
CA LYS A 549 -6.31 -18.04 -26.74
C LYS A 549 -5.21 -17.95 -25.69
N ARG A 550 -5.61 -17.79 -24.44
CA ARG A 550 -4.70 -17.69 -23.30
C ARG A 550 -3.68 -18.79 -23.32
N LYS A 551 -2.43 -18.43 -23.47
CA LYS A 551 -1.35 -19.32 -23.09
C LYS A 551 -1.45 -19.52 -21.58
N THR A 552 -1.44 -20.76 -21.15
CA THR A 552 -1.37 -21.03 -19.70
C THR A 552 -0.02 -20.50 -19.19
N PRO A 553 0.08 -20.17 -17.89
CA PRO A 553 1.38 -19.85 -17.29
C PRO A 553 2.47 -20.87 -17.61
N GLN A 554 2.09 -22.14 -17.70
CA GLN A 554 2.97 -23.23 -18.09
C GLN A 554 3.45 -23.11 -19.54
N ASP A 555 2.56 -22.73 -20.47
CA ASP A 555 2.93 -22.57 -21.87
C ASP A 555 3.92 -21.42 -22.04
N ILE A 556 3.72 -20.34 -21.29
CA ILE A 556 4.65 -19.19 -21.31
C ILE A 556 5.98 -19.61 -20.69
N PHE A 557 5.97 -20.25 -19.53
CA PHE A 557 7.20 -20.72 -18.88
C PHE A 557 7.97 -21.73 -19.76
N ARG A 558 7.27 -22.67 -20.38
CA ARG A 558 7.88 -23.62 -21.32
C ARG A 558 8.41 -22.97 -22.60
N SER A 559 7.90 -21.80 -22.95
CA SER A 559 8.41 -21.05 -24.11
C SER A 559 9.76 -20.38 -23.83
N TYR A 560 10.17 -20.25 -22.57
CA TYR A 560 11.48 -19.73 -22.21
C TYR A 560 12.57 -20.78 -22.43
N SER A 561 13.79 -20.32 -22.76
CA SER A 561 14.97 -21.18 -22.82
C SER A 561 15.23 -21.85 -21.45
N GLU A 562 15.87 -23.04 -21.47
CA GLU A 562 16.28 -23.70 -20.22
C GLU A 562 17.17 -22.80 -19.38
N GLU A 563 18.10 -22.10 -20.03
CA GLU A 563 18.99 -21.15 -19.40
C GLU A 563 18.20 -20.03 -18.68
N ARG A 564 17.21 -19.44 -19.33
CA ARG A 564 16.35 -18.41 -18.72
C ARG A 564 15.57 -18.95 -17.53
N ARG A 565 15.03 -20.17 -17.62
CA ARG A 565 14.28 -20.78 -16.52
C ARG A 565 15.09 -20.98 -15.25
N ASP A 566 16.43 -21.11 -15.39
CA ASP A 566 17.33 -21.32 -14.26
C ASP A 566 17.98 -20.05 -13.69
N LEU A 567 17.77 -18.87 -14.29
CA LEU A 567 18.46 -17.65 -13.87
C LEU A 567 17.93 -17.09 -12.55
N ALA A 568 16.89 -16.33 -12.55
CA ALA A 568 16.43 -15.54 -11.41
C ALA A 568 15.02 -15.95 -10.95
N PRO A 569 14.55 -15.52 -9.78
CA PRO A 569 13.20 -15.84 -9.34
C PRO A 569 12.15 -15.11 -10.18
N TYR A 570 11.00 -15.76 -10.35
CA TYR A 570 9.86 -15.25 -11.10
C TYR A 570 8.85 -14.56 -10.18
N LEU A 571 8.43 -13.35 -10.57
CA LEU A 571 7.39 -12.61 -9.90
C LEU A 571 6.26 -12.31 -10.89
N GLU A 572 5.04 -12.68 -10.58
CA GLU A 572 3.90 -12.15 -11.30
C GLU A 572 3.48 -10.83 -10.66
N THR A 573 3.91 -9.76 -11.31
CA THR A 573 3.83 -8.41 -10.76
C THR A 573 2.52 -7.72 -11.06
N GLU A 574 1.81 -8.18 -12.09
CA GLU A 574 0.46 -7.74 -12.42
C GLU A 574 -0.32 -8.92 -13.01
N ASP A 575 -1.29 -9.45 -12.29
CA ASP A 575 -2.22 -10.43 -12.81
C ASP A 575 -3.65 -9.95 -12.63
N PHE A 576 -4.49 -10.32 -13.59
CA PHE A 576 -5.91 -10.35 -13.41
C PHE A 576 -6.58 -9.01 -13.08
N ARG A 577 -6.97 -8.31 -14.11
CA ARG A 577 -7.79 -7.11 -14.02
C ARG A 577 -9.25 -7.46 -14.27
N GLU A 578 -10.05 -7.47 -13.23
CA GLU A 578 -11.50 -7.56 -13.32
C GLU A 578 -12.17 -6.43 -12.56
N GLU A 579 -13.36 -6.07 -12.98
CA GLU A 579 -14.04 -4.88 -12.54
C GLU A 579 -15.39 -5.24 -11.93
N ALA A 580 -15.62 -4.80 -10.71
CA ALA A 580 -16.88 -4.99 -9.99
C ALA A 580 -17.10 -3.83 -9.03
N ALA A 581 -18.20 -3.14 -9.20
CA ALA A 581 -18.69 -2.20 -8.20
C ALA A 581 -19.03 -2.94 -6.90
N ARG A 582 -19.10 -2.23 -5.77
CA ARG A 582 -19.46 -2.81 -4.48
C ARG A 582 -20.94 -3.22 -4.40
N ARG A 583 -21.80 -2.70 -5.26
CA ARG A 583 -23.25 -3.00 -5.35
C ARG A 583 -23.52 -4.43 -5.78
N PHE A 584 -24.68 -4.96 -5.41
CA PHE A 584 -25.15 -6.28 -5.88
C PHE A 584 -25.95 -6.15 -7.17
N TRP A 585 -25.42 -6.73 -8.24
CA TRP A 585 -26.04 -6.79 -9.56
C TRP A 585 -26.28 -8.25 -9.92
N ASP A 586 -27.44 -8.77 -9.55
CA ASP A 586 -27.83 -10.14 -9.83
C ASP A 586 -29.28 -10.23 -10.38
N ASP A 587 -29.67 -11.42 -10.79
CA ASP A 587 -31.01 -11.66 -11.33
C ASP A 587 -32.08 -11.74 -10.23
N TYR A 588 -31.74 -11.54 -8.96
CA TYR A 588 -32.61 -11.83 -7.81
C TYR A 588 -32.84 -10.62 -6.89
N SER A 589 -32.01 -9.61 -6.97
CA SER A 589 -31.98 -8.51 -6.00
C SER A 589 -32.37 -7.16 -6.61
N ALA A 590 -33.33 -6.47 -5.97
CA ALA A 590 -33.61 -5.06 -6.27
C ALA A 590 -32.46 -4.17 -5.73
N PRO A 591 -32.19 -2.99 -6.32
CA PRO A 591 -32.86 -2.39 -7.48
C PRO A 591 -32.34 -2.87 -8.84
N HIS A 592 -31.27 -3.66 -8.85
CA HIS A 592 -30.55 -4.05 -10.08
C HIS A 592 -31.05 -5.38 -10.67
N PHE A 593 -32.24 -5.74 -10.33
CA PHE A 593 -32.88 -6.98 -10.72
C PHE A 593 -32.87 -7.19 -12.25
N GLY A 594 -32.23 -8.28 -12.70
CA GLY A 594 -32.16 -8.63 -14.11
C GLY A 594 -31.41 -7.63 -15.00
N PHE A 595 -30.67 -6.71 -14.42
CA PHE A 595 -29.91 -5.76 -15.20
C PHE A 595 -28.79 -6.47 -15.98
N LYS A 596 -28.75 -6.21 -17.28
CA LYS A 596 -27.71 -6.69 -18.18
C LYS A 596 -27.02 -5.49 -18.79
N PRO A 597 -25.83 -5.13 -18.33
CA PRO A 597 -25.08 -4.03 -18.89
C PRO A 597 -24.76 -4.27 -20.36
N GLY A 598 -24.56 -3.21 -21.11
CA GLY A 598 -24.08 -3.25 -22.50
C GLY A 598 -22.68 -3.88 -22.60
N PRO A 599 -22.24 -4.23 -23.81
CA PRO A 599 -20.97 -4.94 -24.01
C PRO A 599 -19.72 -4.13 -23.59
N ASN A 600 -19.87 -2.83 -23.39
CA ASN A 600 -18.79 -1.93 -22.97
C ASN A 600 -19.05 -1.29 -21.60
N ASP A 601 -20.04 -1.78 -20.86
CA ASP A 601 -20.45 -1.20 -19.59
C ASP A 601 -19.86 -2.06 -18.47
N THR A 602 -18.86 -1.55 -17.77
CA THR A 602 -18.18 -2.19 -16.65
C THR A 602 -18.93 -2.02 -15.32
N TYR A 603 -19.95 -1.17 -15.31
CA TYR A 603 -20.74 -0.87 -14.11
C TYR A 603 -21.59 -2.03 -13.63
N GLY A 604 -21.91 -2.93 -14.48
CA GLY A 604 -22.87 -3.96 -14.19
C GLY A 604 -22.31 -5.24 -13.59
N LEU A 605 -21.04 -5.31 -13.27
CA LEU A 605 -20.45 -6.48 -12.63
C LEU A 605 -20.87 -6.52 -11.17
N ASN A 606 -21.64 -7.53 -10.77
CA ASN A 606 -21.87 -7.75 -9.37
C ASN A 606 -20.68 -8.45 -8.72
N SER A 607 -20.54 -8.30 -7.41
CA SER A 607 -19.44 -8.88 -6.64
C SER A 607 -19.39 -10.41 -6.71
N GLU A 608 -20.54 -11.05 -6.86
CA GLU A 608 -20.64 -12.51 -7.00
C GLU A 608 -20.07 -12.95 -8.35
N THR A 609 -20.47 -12.31 -9.44
CA THR A 609 -19.95 -12.59 -10.79
C THR A 609 -18.43 -12.48 -10.85
N PHE A 610 -17.88 -11.43 -10.25
CA PHE A 610 -16.44 -11.23 -10.16
C PHE A 610 -15.73 -12.41 -9.45
N CYS A 611 -16.28 -12.86 -8.33
CA CYS A 611 -15.64 -13.92 -7.55
C CYS A 611 -15.75 -15.31 -8.18
N VAL A 612 -16.88 -15.62 -8.83
CA VAL A 612 -17.17 -17.00 -9.28
C VAL A 612 -17.11 -17.19 -10.80
N GLY A 613 -16.88 -16.14 -11.57
CA GLY A 613 -16.74 -16.22 -13.03
C GLY A 613 -18.01 -16.56 -13.77
N THR A 614 -19.15 -15.99 -13.40
CA THR A 614 -20.39 -16.21 -14.12
C THR A 614 -20.31 -15.63 -15.54
N PRO A 615 -20.52 -16.42 -16.61
CA PRO A 615 -20.42 -15.93 -17.98
C PRO A 615 -21.47 -14.88 -18.30
N GLY A 616 -21.09 -13.82 -19.00
CA GLY A 616 -21.99 -13.05 -19.83
C GLY A 616 -22.34 -11.65 -19.40
N ILE A 617 -21.85 -11.11 -18.27
CA ILE A 617 -22.13 -9.72 -17.92
C ILE A 617 -21.13 -8.79 -18.58
N ASN A 618 -19.86 -9.12 -18.55
CA ASN A 618 -18.86 -8.46 -19.38
C ASN A 618 -17.97 -9.53 -20.02
N GLY A 619 -18.26 -9.93 -21.24
CA GLY A 619 -17.61 -11.05 -21.95
C GLY A 619 -16.11 -10.88 -22.16
N ARG A 620 -15.57 -9.72 -21.82
CA ARG A 620 -14.17 -9.40 -22.03
C ARG A 620 -13.27 -9.81 -20.85
N TYR A 621 -13.77 -9.76 -19.61
CA TYR A 621 -12.97 -9.92 -18.40
C TYR A 621 -13.47 -10.94 -17.38
N ALA A 622 -14.74 -11.35 -17.47
CA ALA A 622 -15.41 -12.17 -16.47
C ALA A 622 -15.33 -13.68 -16.72
N SER A 623 -14.56 -14.16 -17.70
CA SER A 623 -14.64 -15.55 -18.18
C SER A 623 -14.15 -16.61 -17.21
N ASP A 624 -13.32 -16.29 -16.21
CA ASP A 624 -12.65 -17.27 -15.38
C ASP A 624 -12.79 -17.10 -13.86
N GLY A 625 -13.41 -16.04 -13.39
CA GLY A 625 -13.57 -15.75 -11.96
C GLY A 625 -12.29 -15.61 -11.15
N ALA A 626 -12.31 -14.79 -10.12
CA ALA A 626 -11.14 -14.54 -9.28
C ALA A 626 -10.64 -15.80 -8.56
N ILE A 627 -11.58 -16.61 -8.03
CA ILE A 627 -11.26 -17.84 -7.28
C ILE A 627 -10.61 -18.88 -8.19
N LYS A 628 -11.20 -19.13 -9.38
CA LYS A 628 -10.64 -20.08 -10.34
C LYS A 628 -9.25 -19.67 -10.78
N ARG A 629 -9.05 -18.41 -11.11
CA ARG A 629 -7.76 -17.89 -11.55
C ARG A 629 -6.70 -17.97 -10.45
N TYR A 630 -7.05 -17.58 -9.22
CA TYR A 630 -6.14 -17.71 -8.09
C TYR A 630 -5.74 -19.17 -7.84
N PHE A 631 -6.70 -20.11 -7.90
CA PHE A 631 -6.43 -21.53 -7.73
C PHE A 631 -5.54 -22.09 -8.84
N ASP A 632 -5.83 -21.75 -10.11
CA ASP A 632 -4.99 -22.15 -11.24
C ASP A 632 -3.56 -21.61 -11.09
N TYR A 633 -3.42 -20.37 -10.61
CA TYR A 633 -2.13 -19.79 -10.27
C TYR A 633 -1.42 -20.59 -9.18
N TYR A 634 -2.06 -20.78 -8.05
CA TYR A 634 -1.49 -21.50 -6.91
C TYR A 634 -1.09 -22.93 -7.26
N ARG A 635 -2.00 -23.68 -7.88
CA ARG A 635 -1.74 -25.06 -8.29
C ARG A 635 -0.62 -25.17 -9.31
N ASN A 636 -0.61 -24.31 -10.28
CA ASN A 636 0.29 -24.42 -11.41
C ASN A 636 1.67 -23.83 -11.16
N ARG A 637 1.77 -22.84 -10.28
CA ARG A 637 3.03 -22.09 -10.04
C ARG A 637 3.71 -22.46 -8.73
N ILE A 638 2.98 -22.83 -7.73
CA ILE A 638 3.50 -23.02 -6.36
C ILE A 638 3.47 -24.47 -5.91
N SER A 639 2.32 -25.14 -6.03
CA SER A 639 2.11 -26.48 -5.48
C SER A 639 2.40 -27.60 -6.46
N ASN A 640 2.59 -27.31 -7.74
CA ASN A 640 2.84 -28.33 -8.75
C ASN A 640 4.26 -28.90 -8.63
N THR A 641 4.37 -30.22 -8.63
CA THR A 641 5.63 -30.98 -8.59
C THR A 641 6.24 -31.22 -9.97
N ASP A 642 5.57 -30.82 -11.06
CA ASP A 642 6.10 -30.94 -12.43
C ASP A 642 7.45 -30.22 -12.54
N PRO A 643 8.52 -30.91 -12.97
CA PRO A 643 9.83 -30.26 -13.15
C PRO A 643 9.83 -29.08 -14.13
N ALA A 644 8.83 -28.98 -15.01
CA ALA A 644 8.66 -27.86 -15.91
C ALA A 644 8.09 -26.61 -15.20
N HIS A 645 7.69 -26.70 -13.94
CA HIS A 645 7.14 -25.60 -13.17
C HIS A 645 8.20 -24.99 -12.26
N ALA A 646 8.46 -23.70 -12.43
CA ALA A 646 9.25 -22.94 -11.46
C ALA A 646 8.42 -22.68 -10.21
N LYS A 647 9.07 -22.66 -9.04
CA LYS A 647 8.47 -22.05 -7.85
C LYS A 647 8.54 -20.53 -8.03
N TRP A 648 7.39 -19.92 -8.13
CA TRP A 648 7.28 -18.47 -8.25
C TRP A 648 7.43 -17.82 -6.89
N ALA A 649 8.04 -16.62 -6.88
CA ALA A 649 8.27 -15.89 -5.64
C ALA A 649 7.07 -15.06 -5.23
N ALA A 650 6.35 -14.48 -6.20
CA ALA A 650 5.29 -13.52 -5.90
C ALA A 650 4.11 -13.60 -6.88
N TYR A 651 2.95 -13.16 -6.38
CA TYR A 651 1.72 -12.92 -7.12
C TYR A 651 1.10 -11.59 -6.69
N ALA A 652 0.81 -10.71 -7.65
CA ALA A 652 0.12 -9.45 -7.43
C ALA A 652 -1.12 -9.33 -8.31
N SER A 653 -2.30 -9.31 -7.70
CA SER A 653 -3.56 -9.05 -8.40
C SER A 653 -3.78 -7.54 -8.58
N ILE A 654 -4.20 -7.09 -9.76
CA ILE A 654 -4.58 -5.70 -10.03
C ILE A 654 -6.07 -5.52 -9.70
N TYR A 655 -6.48 -4.55 -8.94
CA TYR A 655 -5.81 -3.62 -8.04
C TYR A 655 -6.15 -3.92 -6.60
N TRP A 656 -5.45 -3.27 -5.65
CA TRP A 656 -5.87 -3.25 -4.26
C TRP A 656 -7.13 -2.41 -4.07
N SER A 657 -7.08 -1.13 -4.38
CA SER A 657 -8.25 -0.23 -4.31
C SER A 657 -8.71 0.24 -5.68
N ASP A 658 -9.97 0.63 -5.78
CA ASP A 658 -10.43 1.40 -6.93
C ASP A 658 -9.61 2.67 -7.04
N SER A 659 -9.23 3.03 -8.26
CA SER A 659 -8.41 4.19 -8.53
C SER A 659 -9.08 5.16 -9.48
N ASN A 660 -8.86 6.44 -9.24
CA ASN A 660 -9.30 7.49 -10.15
C ASN A 660 -8.32 7.66 -11.31
N ALA A 661 -8.80 8.26 -12.39
CA ALA A 661 -8.00 8.77 -13.50
C ALA A 661 -7.02 7.77 -14.12
N ASP A 662 -7.33 6.49 -14.13
CA ASP A 662 -6.52 5.49 -14.83
C ASP A 662 -6.58 5.62 -16.37
N GLY A 663 -7.54 6.35 -16.91
CA GLY A 663 -7.63 6.72 -18.33
C GLY A 663 -7.82 5.57 -19.32
N ARG A 664 -8.08 4.36 -18.87
CA ARG A 664 -8.18 3.16 -19.72
C ARG A 664 -9.55 2.48 -19.71
N GLN A 665 -10.55 3.15 -19.21
CA GLN A 665 -11.88 2.57 -19.09
C GLN A 665 -12.67 2.73 -20.38
N ASP A 666 -13.45 1.74 -20.74
CA ASP A 666 -14.23 1.72 -21.96
C ASP A 666 -15.56 2.45 -21.83
N SER A 667 -15.92 2.98 -20.69
CA SER A 667 -17.20 3.64 -20.48
C SER A 667 -17.24 4.47 -19.20
N SER A 668 -18.21 5.24 -19.12
CA SER A 668 -18.87 6.07 -18.12
C SER A 668 -18.51 5.84 -16.62
N GLU A 669 -17.28 5.62 -16.28
CA GLU A 669 -16.82 5.45 -14.90
C GLU A 669 -16.21 6.73 -14.32
N VAL A 670 -16.51 7.02 -13.07
CA VAL A 670 -15.83 8.08 -12.31
C VAL A 670 -14.49 7.59 -11.76
N CYS A 671 -14.41 6.30 -11.46
CA CYS A 671 -13.18 5.65 -11.07
C CYS A 671 -13.11 4.23 -11.63
N ARG A 672 -11.94 3.67 -11.74
CA ARG A 672 -11.75 2.29 -12.14
C ARG A 672 -12.07 1.35 -10.99
N VAL A 673 -13.07 0.49 -11.18
CA VAL A 673 -13.65 -0.38 -10.14
C VAL A 673 -12.96 -1.74 -10.01
N SER A 674 -11.68 -1.85 -10.33
CA SER A 674 -10.93 -3.12 -10.28
C SER A 674 -10.35 -3.47 -8.89
N GLY A 675 -10.58 -2.63 -7.88
CA GLY A 675 -10.07 -2.85 -6.52
C GLY A 675 -10.74 -4.01 -5.80
N LYS A 676 -10.04 -4.56 -4.81
CA LYS A 676 -10.61 -5.48 -3.81
C LYS A 676 -11.37 -4.69 -2.74
N VAL A 677 -11.00 -3.45 -2.57
CA VAL A 677 -11.74 -2.42 -1.82
C VAL A 677 -12.11 -1.28 -2.77
N ASP A 678 -13.10 -0.49 -2.43
CA ASP A 678 -13.47 0.69 -3.22
C ASP A 678 -12.52 1.89 -2.97
N SER A 679 -12.80 3.02 -3.62
CA SER A 679 -11.96 4.23 -3.53
C SER A 679 -11.99 4.93 -2.16
N VAL A 680 -12.86 4.50 -1.24
CA VAL A 680 -12.88 4.90 0.17
C VAL A 680 -12.49 3.74 1.11
N ARG A 681 -11.89 2.67 0.56
CA ARG A 681 -11.37 1.48 1.27
C ARG A 681 -12.45 0.67 1.97
N LEU A 682 -13.68 0.63 1.46
CA LEU A 682 -14.69 -0.32 1.92
C LEU A 682 -14.54 -1.65 1.16
N PRO A 683 -14.53 -2.80 1.86
CA PRO A 683 -14.35 -4.12 1.26
C PRO A 683 -15.46 -4.51 0.28
N LYS A 684 -15.07 -5.12 -0.84
CA LYS A 684 -15.96 -5.80 -1.79
C LYS A 684 -15.98 -7.30 -1.52
N GLN A 685 -16.86 -8.07 -2.18
CA GLN A 685 -16.87 -9.53 -2.05
C GLN A 685 -15.54 -10.16 -2.46
N ALA A 686 -14.84 -9.57 -3.43
CA ALA A 686 -13.49 -9.97 -3.81
C ALA A 686 -12.47 -9.89 -2.66
N PHE A 687 -12.55 -8.89 -1.79
CA PHE A 687 -11.70 -8.79 -0.60
C PHE A 687 -11.80 -10.03 0.28
N TYR A 688 -13.03 -10.46 0.59
CA TYR A 688 -13.26 -11.63 1.43
C TYR A 688 -12.87 -12.93 0.75
N ALA A 689 -13.08 -13.06 -0.58
CA ALA A 689 -12.60 -14.20 -1.34
C ALA A 689 -11.07 -14.31 -1.28
N TYR A 690 -10.33 -13.23 -1.54
CA TYR A 690 -8.88 -13.21 -1.43
C TYR A 690 -8.39 -13.45 0.00
N LYS A 691 -9.08 -12.88 1.01
CA LYS A 691 -8.78 -13.14 2.43
C LYS A 691 -8.77 -14.63 2.74
N VAL A 692 -9.80 -15.36 2.31
CA VAL A 692 -9.90 -16.82 2.50
C VAL A 692 -8.82 -17.56 1.72
N MET A 693 -8.61 -17.23 0.43
CA MET A 693 -7.63 -17.92 -0.42
C MET A 693 -6.19 -17.69 0.04
N GLN A 694 -5.90 -16.55 0.65
CA GLN A 694 -4.58 -16.18 1.15
C GLN A 694 -4.32 -16.62 2.60
N ALA A 695 -5.36 -17.07 3.32
CA ALA A 695 -5.24 -17.45 4.72
C ALA A 695 -4.39 -18.74 4.90
N GLU A 696 -3.51 -18.73 5.90
CA GLU A 696 -2.76 -19.92 6.35
C GLU A 696 -3.58 -20.76 7.35
N SER A 697 -4.45 -20.12 8.11
CA SER A 697 -5.43 -20.76 9.00
C SER A 697 -6.74 -21.07 8.30
N PRO A 698 -7.59 -21.97 8.84
CA PRO A 698 -8.93 -22.19 8.32
C PRO A 698 -9.76 -20.92 8.29
N ASP A 699 -10.31 -20.57 7.12
CA ASP A 699 -11.17 -19.41 6.92
C ASP A 699 -12.30 -19.72 5.93
N ILE A 700 -13.43 -19.00 6.04
CA ILE A 700 -14.65 -19.27 5.29
C ILE A 700 -15.49 -18.01 5.12
N HIS A 701 -16.05 -17.81 3.91
CA HIS A 701 -16.94 -16.71 3.61
C HIS A 701 -18.09 -17.14 2.70
N ILE A 702 -19.33 -16.67 2.98
CA ILE A 702 -20.47 -16.83 2.08
C ILE A 702 -20.48 -15.62 1.15
N ILE A 703 -20.41 -15.86 -0.16
CA ILE A 703 -20.40 -14.79 -1.16
C ILE A 703 -21.81 -14.22 -1.32
N GLY A 704 -21.94 -12.90 -1.28
CA GLY A 704 -23.19 -12.20 -1.51
C GLY A 704 -23.92 -11.80 -0.22
N HIS A 705 -25.23 -11.86 -0.23
CA HIS A 705 -26.10 -11.47 0.88
C HIS A 705 -27.22 -12.52 1.10
N TRP A 706 -28.05 -12.31 2.15
CA TRP A 706 -29.19 -13.19 2.42
C TRP A 706 -30.49 -12.38 2.54
N ASN A 707 -30.75 -11.45 1.59
CA ASN A 707 -31.98 -10.65 1.49
C ASN A 707 -32.54 -10.79 0.09
N TYR A 708 -33.45 -11.78 -0.10
CA TYR A 708 -34.11 -12.01 -1.37
C TYR A 708 -35.63 -11.95 -1.21
N ALA A 709 -36.36 -12.04 -2.30
CA ALA A 709 -37.83 -12.13 -2.28
C ALA A 709 -38.30 -13.57 -2.03
N THR A 710 -39.50 -13.72 -1.49
CA THR A 710 -40.13 -15.03 -1.33
C THR A 710 -40.22 -15.77 -2.67
N GLY A 711 -39.85 -17.04 -2.68
CA GLY A 711 -39.84 -17.89 -3.88
C GLY A 711 -38.53 -17.86 -4.67
N VAL A 712 -37.56 -17.01 -4.33
CA VAL A 712 -36.22 -17.05 -4.94
C VAL A 712 -35.50 -18.34 -4.57
N THR A 713 -35.00 -19.01 -5.59
CA THR A 713 -34.15 -20.20 -5.46
C THR A 713 -32.92 -19.97 -6.34
N LYS A 714 -31.71 -20.06 -5.75
CA LYS A 714 -30.47 -19.81 -6.46
C LYS A 714 -29.36 -20.70 -5.97
N THR A 715 -28.22 -20.71 -6.70
CA THR A 715 -26.98 -21.28 -6.19
C THR A 715 -26.36 -20.31 -5.17
N MET A 716 -26.06 -20.82 -3.97
CA MET A 716 -25.28 -20.09 -2.97
C MET A 716 -23.81 -20.54 -3.06
N TYR A 717 -22.91 -19.59 -3.04
CA TYR A 717 -21.47 -19.84 -3.15
C TYR A 717 -20.79 -19.58 -1.82
N VAL A 718 -19.92 -20.53 -1.42
CA VAL A 718 -19.08 -20.39 -0.25
C VAL A 718 -17.64 -20.54 -0.69
N VAL A 719 -16.78 -19.61 -0.32
CA VAL A 719 -15.33 -19.74 -0.46
C VAL A 719 -14.74 -20.20 0.86
N CYS A 720 -13.93 -21.27 0.83
CA CYS A 720 -13.34 -21.86 2.03
C CYS A 720 -12.01 -22.55 1.67
N ASN A 721 -11.01 -22.46 2.55
CA ASN A 721 -9.73 -23.15 2.40
C ASN A 721 -9.68 -24.49 3.17
N CYS A 722 -10.84 -25.09 3.46
CA CYS A 722 -11.00 -26.39 4.14
C CYS A 722 -11.34 -27.50 3.16
N ASP A 723 -11.32 -28.75 3.65
CA ASP A 723 -11.55 -29.95 2.83
C ASP A 723 -13.02 -30.05 2.39
N SER A 724 -13.96 -29.71 3.29
CA SER A 724 -15.40 -29.77 3.03
C SER A 724 -16.15 -28.66 3.74
N VAL A 725 -17.33 -28.35 3.18
CA VAL A 725 -18.23 -27.31 3.72
C VAL A 725 -19.67 -27.86 3.80
N GLU A 726 -20.34 -27.57 4.89
CA GLU A 726 -21.76 -27.82 5.06
C GLU A 726 -22.55 -26.51 5.20
N LEU A 727 -23.61 -26.35 4.41
CA LEU A 727 -24.45 -25.15 4.39
C LEU A 727 -25.75 -25.40 5.17
N PHE A 728 -26.16 -24.40 5.93
CA PHE A 728 -27.37 -24.42 6.73
C PHE A 728 -28.26 -23.21 6.41
N VAL A 729 -29.55 -23.39 6.39
CA VAL A 729 -30.58 -22.33 6.42
C VAL A 729 -31.45 -22.57 7.62
N ASN A 730 -31.54 -21.59 8.53
CA ASN A 730 -32.28 -21.67 9.78
C ASN A 730 -31.96 -22.93 10.60
N ASN A 731 -30.67 -23.26 10.70
CA ASN A 731 -30.09 -24.46 11.36
C ASN A 731 -30.47 -25.78 10.70
N GLN A 732 -31.11 -25.79 9.53
CA GLN A 732 -31.33 -27.00 8.74
C GLN A 732 -30.25 -27.19 7.69
N SER A 733 -29.60 -28.33 7.69
CA SER A 733 -28.57 -28.66 6.70
C SER A 733 -29.20 -28.68 5.29
N LYS A 734 -28.57 -27.98 4.37
CA LYS A 734 -28.90 -27.95 2.93
C LYS A 734 -27.91 -28.81 2.12
N GLY A 735 -27.06 -29.55 2.82
CA GLY A 735 -26.09 -30.47 2.25
C GLY A 735 -24.66 -30.13 2.61
N LYS A 736 -23.79 -31.11 2.41
CA LYS A 736 -22.35 -31.01 2.60
C LYS A 736 -21.67 -31.33 1.27
N ILE A 737 -20.68 -30.50 0.92
CA ILE A 737 -19.81 -30.69 -0.24
C ILE A 737 -18.42 -31.07 0.29
N ASP A 738 -17.92 -32.24 -0.09
CA ASP A 738 -16.67 -32.82 0.43
C ASP A 738 -15.41 -32.33 -0.30
N HIS A 739 -15.56 -31.73 -1.47
CA HIS A 739 -14.43 -31.19 -2.24
C HIS A 739 -14.82 -29.91 -2.96
N PRO A 740 -14.01 -28.85 -2.86
CA PRO A 740 -14.27 -27.60 -3.56
C PRO A 740 -14.09 -27.75 -5.07
N THR A 741 -14.80 -26.93 -5.82
CA THR A 741 -14.47 -26.60 -7.20
C THR A 741 -13.33 -25.57 -7.19
N ASP A 742 -12.40 -25.67 -8.12
CA ASP A 742 -11.26 -24.74 -8.23
C ASP A 742 -10.49 -24.52 -6.90
N GLY A 743 -10.47 -25.54 -6.04
CA GLY A 743 -9.71 -25.59 -4.81
C GLY A 743 -10.26 -24.79 -3.63
N TYR A 744 -11.20 -23.88 -3.84
CA TYR A 744 -11.73 -23.01 -2.79
C TYR A 744 -13.24 -22.81 -2.84
N LEU A 745 -13.88 -23.01 -3.99
CA LEU A 745 -15.29 -22.69 -4.22
C LEU A 745 -16.20 -23.89 -3.92
N PHE A 746 -17.22 -23.68 -3.10
CA PHE A 746 -18.27 -24.65 -2.76
C PHE A 746 -19.62 -24.14 -3.25
N PRO A 747 -20.10 -24.56 -4.45
CA PRO A 747 -21.38 -24.16 -5.00
C PRO A 747 -22.52 -25.03 -4.47
N PHE A 748 -23.45 -24.48 -3.74
CA PHE A 748 -24.68 -25.14 -3.25
C PHE A 748 -25.85 -24.77 -4.17
N PRO A 749 -26.23 -25.65 -5.10
CA PRO A 749 -27.28 -25.34 -6.07
C PRO A 749 -28.66 -25.39 -5.43
N SER A 750 -29.61 -24.66 -6.03
CA SER A 750 -31.06 -24.73 -5.71
C SER A 750 -31.39 -24.44 -4.24
N ILE A 751 -30.71 -23.49 -3.62
CA ILE A 751 -31.03 -23.08 -2.25
C ILE A 751 -32.21 -22.11 -2.31
N ALA A 752 -33.37 -22.53 -1.77
CA ALA A 752 -34.55 -21.68 -1.60
C ALA A 752 -34.26 -20.67 -0.47
N TRP A 753 -34.57 -19.40 -0.74
CA TRP A 753 -34.51 -18.38 0.27
C TRP A 753 -35.64 -18.49 1.28
N GLU A 754 -35.25 -18.41 2.54
CA GLU A 754 -36.16 -18.29 3.71
C GLU A 754 -35.62 -17.17 4.60
N PRO A 755 -36.44 -16.28 5.14
CA PRO A 755 -35.99 -15.26 6.05
C PRO A 755 -35.35 -15.89 7.31
N GLY A 756 -34.28 -15.30 7.80
CA GLY A 756 -33.55 -15.82 8.96
C GLY A 756 -32.03 -15.87 8.69
N LYS A 757 -31.42 -17.00 9.03
CA LYS A 757 -29.94 -17.14 9.02
C LYS A 757 -29.50 -18.18 8.00
N ILE A 758 -28.56 -17.79 7.12
CA ILE A 758 -27.75 -18.74 6.36
C ILE A 758 -26.39 -18.84 7.02
N SER A 759 -25.85 -20.04 7.20
CA SER A 759 -24.53 -20.26 7.78
C SER A 759 -23.80 -21.40 7.07
N ALA A 760 -22.48 -21.31 7.05
CA ALA A 760 -21.60 -22.32 6.49
C ALA A 760 -20.55 -22.74 7.51
N VAL A 761 -20.27 -24.04 7.57
CA VAL A 761 -19.29 -24.65 8.48
C VAL A 761 -18.23 -25.36 7.65
N GLY A 762 -16.97 -24.99 7.87
CA GLY A 762 -15.81 -25.62 7.24
C GLY A 762 -15.21 -26.72 8.09
N TYR A 763 -14.84 -27.81 7.44
CA TYR A 763 -14.25 -29.00 8.08
C TYR A 763 -12.87 -29.29 7.48
N ARG A 764 -11.94 -29.67 8.37
CA ARG A 764 -10.61 -30.19 8.00
C ARG A 764 -10.39 -31.51 8.71
N ASN A 765 -10.09 -32.59 7.95
CA ASN A 765 -10.00 -33.96 8.49
C ASN A 765 -11.25 -34.35 9.30
N GLY A 766 -12.45 -34.01 8.79
CA GLY A 766 -13.74 -34.31 9.42
C GLY A 766 -14.09 -33.51 10.69
N LYS A 767 -13.20 -32.60 11.14
CA LYS A 767 -13.44 -31.75 12.32
C LYS A 767 -13.87 -30.35 11.86
N LYS A 768 -14.88 -29.78 12.52
CA LYS A 768 -15.26 -28.37 12.37
C LYS A 768 -14.09 -27.49 12.78
N VAL A 769 -13.68 -26.56 11.90
CA VAL A 769 -12.53 -25.66 12.15
C VAL A 769 -12.85 -24.19 11.94
N CYS A 770 -13.87 -23.84 11.16
CA CYS A 770 -14.33 -22.48 10.96
C CYS A 770 -15.83 -22.43 10.64
N GLU A 771 -16.44 -21.28 10.82
CA GLU A 771 -17.85 -21.05 10.45
C GLU A 771 -18.09 -19.57 10.14
N THR A 772 -19.11 -19.30 9.33
CA THR A 772 -19.60 -17.94 9.02
C THR A 772 -21.11 -17.94 8.88
N ALA A 773 -21.73 -16.77 9.03
CA ALA A 773 -23.17 -16.63 8.86
C ALA A 773 -23.58 -15.25 8.37
N ILE A 774 -24.70 -15.19 7.66
CA ILE A 774 -25.40 -13.98 7.25
C ILE A 774 -26.83 -14.08 7.73
N GLU A 775 -27.40 -12.98 8.26
CA GLU A 775 -28.79 -12.91 8.65
C GLU A 775 -29.58 -12.00 7.71
N THR A 776 -30.82 -12.36 7.42
CA THR A 776 -31.73 -11.49 6.69
C THR A 776 -31.96 -10.21 7.48
N ALA A 777 -31.65 -9.07 6.91
CA ALA A 777 -31.96 -7.76 7.48
C ALA A 777 -33.44 -7.43 7.22
N GLY A 778 -34.07 -6.75 8.18
CA GLY A 778 -35.41 -6.19 8.03
C GLY A 778 -35.41 -4.90 7.20
N ALA A 779 -36.52 -4.19 7.24
CA ALA A 779 -36.62 -2.89 6.60
C ALA A 779 -35.67 -1.87 7.24
N PRO A 780 -35.08 -0.94 6.46
CA PRO A 780 -34.29 0.17 6.96
C PRO A 780 -34.99 0.93 8.08
N LYS A 781 -34.33 1.20 9.20
CA LYS A 781 -34.91 1.85 10.36
C LYS A 781 -34.09 3.01 10.88
N LYS A 782 -32.77 2.87 10.93
CA LYS A 782 -31.87 3.88 11.52
C LYS A 782 -30.57 4.01 10.75
N ILE A 783 -29.94 5.17 10.90
CA ILE A 783 -28.57 5.43 10.43
C ILE A 783 -27.61 5.19 11.60
N ARG A 784 -26.40 4.74 11.30
CA ARG A 784 -25.26 4.70 12.23
C ARG A 784 -24.08 5.45 11.62
N LEU A 785 -23.44 6.30 12.43
CA LEU A 785 -22.15 6.93 12.11
C LEU A 785 -21.07 6.35 13.02
N THR A 786 -19.99 5.86 12.42
CA THR A 786 -18.84 5.30 13.15
C THR A 786 -17.56 6.05 12.74
N PRO A 787 -16.92 6.80 13.66
CA PRO A 787 -15.72 7.54 13.32
C PRO A 787 -14.47 6.63 13.32
N ILE A 788 -13.54 6.94 12.42
CA ILE A 788 -12.17 6.40 12.35
C ILE A 788 -11.23 7.58 12.31
N ILE A 789 -10.33 7.68 13.29
CA ILE A 789 -9.41 8.79 13.47
C ILE A 789 -8.01 8.27 13.84
N GLY A 790 -7.03 9.15 13.76
CA GLY A 790 -5.67 8.85 14.21
C GLY A 790 -5.58 8.45 15.69
N PRO A 791 -4.51 7.77 16.11
CA PRO A 791 -4.40 7.17 17.47
C PRO A 791 -4.33 8.18 18.61
N LYS A 792 -3.95 9.43 18.31
CA LYS A 792 -3.91 10.54 19.29
C LYS A 792 -5.17 11.43 19.22
N GLY A 793 -6.22 11.02 18.51
CA GLY A 793 -7.40 11.83 18.21
C GLY A 793 -7.19 12.73 17.00
N LEU A 794 -8.26 13.43 16.57
CA LEU A 794 -8.22 14.35 15.45
C LEU A 794 -7.43 15.61 15.85
N GLN A 795 -6.34 15.91 15.16
CA GLN A 795 -5.46 17.04 15.44
C GLN A 795 -5.88 18.31 14.68
N ALA A 796 -5.91 19.47 15.35
CA ALA A 796 -6.20 20.75 14.71
C ALA A 796 -4.96 21.31 14.00
N ASP A 797 -4.38 20.54 13.06
CA ASP A 797 -3.19 20.92 12.30
C ASP A 797 -3.49 21.32 10.85
N GLY A 798 -4.76 21.21 10.42
CA GLY A 798 -5.23 21.54 9.08
C GLY A 798 -4.95 20.46 8.02
N SER A 799 -4.29 19.35 8.39
CA SER A 799 -4.03 18.20 7.50
C SER A 799 -4.70 16.92 7.98
N ASP A 800 -4.93 16.78 9.27
CA ASP A 800 -5.51 15.55 9.83
C ASP A 800 -6.98 15.35 9.39
N VAL A 801 -7.38 14.11 9.31
CA VAL A 801 -8.65 13.65 8.73
C VAL A 801 -9.43 12.81 9.73
N ALA A 802 -10.74 12.91 9.71
CA ALA A 802 -11.64 11.92 10.28
C ALA A 802 -12.44 11.26 9.15
N LEU A 803 -12.46 9.92 9.13
CA LEU A 803 -13.34 9.12 8.31
C LEU A 803 -14.60 8.77 9.12
N LEU A 804 -15.76 8.74 8.48
CA LEU A 804 -17.01 8.34 9.08
C LEU A 804 -17.67 7.25 8.22
N ASP A 805 -17.80 6.04 8.75
CA ASP A 805 -18.64 5.01 8.16
C ASP A 805 -20.11 5.36 8.40
N VAL A 806 -20.90 5.32 7.33
CA VAL A 806 -22.32 5.66 7.31
C VAL A 806 -23.09 4.42 6.94
N GLU A 807 -23.85 3.83 7.87
CA GLU A 807 -24.54 2.59 7.67
C GLU A 807 -26.05 2.77 7.83
N VAL A 808 -26.82 2.05 7.02
CA VAL A 808 -28.27 1.92 7.16
C VAL A 808 -28.59 0.56 7.77
N LEU A 809 -29.25 0.59 8.93
CA LEU A 809 -29.52 -0.57 9.75
C LEU A 809 -31.04 -0.79 9.92
N ASP A 810 -31.41 -2.04 10.09
CA ASP A 810 -32.76 -2.42 10.50
C ASP A 810 -33.03 -2.16 12.01
N ALA A 811 -34.21 -2.52 12.47
CA ALA A 811 -34.62 -2.37 13.88
C ALA A 811 -33.74 -3.21 14.84
N GLN A 812 -33.13 -4.29 14.40
CA GLN A 812 -32.24 -5.17 15.17
C GLN A 812 -30.79 -4.76 15.11
N GLY A 813 -30.43 -3.72 14.32
CA GLY A 813 -29.09 -3.24 14.16
C GLY A 813 -28.28 -3.97 13.07
N ARG A 814 -28.92 -4.78 12.22
CA ARG A 814 -28.27 -5.44 11.08
C ARG A 814 -28.23 -4.48 9.89
N ARG A 815 -27.12 -4.46 9.18
CA ARG A 815 -26.95 -3.65 7.98
C ARG A 815 -27.89 -4.15 6.88
N CYS A 816 -28.57 -3.22 6.20
CA CYS A 816 -29.47 -3.48 5.09
C CYS A 816 -28.68 -3.60 3.78
N PRO A 817 -28.34 -4.81 3.29
CA PRO A 817 -27.33 -4.99 2.24
C PRO A 817 -27.79 -4.52 0.85
N LEU A 818 -29.06 -4.25 0.67
CA LEU A 818 -29.62 -3.76 -0.61
C LEU A 818 -29.98 -2.27 -0.56
N ASP A 819 -29.62 -1.57 0.52
CA ASP A 819 -29.88 -0.14 0.63
C ASP A 819 -28.86 0.64 -0.23
N GLU A 820 -29.39 1.48 -1.14
CA GLU A 820 -28.64 2.35 -2.04
C GLU A 820 -29.21 3.77 -2.08
N ASP A 821 -29.97 4.12 -1.09
CA ASP A 821 -30.63 5.42 -1.05
C ASP A 821 -29.76 6.51 -0.43
N ARG A 822 -30.14 7.73 -0.75
CA ARG A 822 -29.45 8.95 -0.35
C ARG A 822 -29.52 9.20 1.16
N ILE A 823 -28.39 9.61 1.73
CA ILE A 823 -28.22 10.17 3.07
C ILE A 823 -27.78 11.63 2.91
N ASP A 824 -28.42 12.53 3.64
CA ASP A 824 -28.04 13.95 3.70
C ASP A 824 -27.28 14.25 4.99
N PHE A 825 -26.27 15.13 4.90
CA PHE A 825 -25.38 15.50 6.00
C PHE A 825 -25.50 16.98 6.37
N LYS A 826 -25.47 17.24 7.67
CA LYS A 826 -25.23 18.56 8.23
C LYS A 826 -23.93 18.51 9.03
N VAL A 827 -23.05 19.48 8.82
CA VAL A 827 -21.72 19.56 9.46
C VAL A 827 -21.56 20.92 10.10
N GLU A 828 -21.17 20.95 11.37
CA GLU A 828 -20.93 22.15 12.17
C GLU A 828 -19.59 22.01 12.89
N GLY A 829 -18.90 23.14 13.07
CA GLY A 829 -17.59 23.16 13.76
C GLY A 829 -16.37 23.38 12.85
N PRO A 830 -15.17 23.35 13.41
CA PRO A 830 -13.94 23.75 12.73
C PRO A 830 -13.38 22.64 11.82
N CYS A 831 -14.04 22.32 10.73
CA CYS A 831 -13.60 21.33 9.75
C CYS A 831 -13.89 21.76 8.31
N VAL A 832 -13.24 21.09 7.37
CA VAL A 832 -13.52 21.16 5.94
C VAL A 832 -14.14 19.84 5.50
N TRP A 833 -15.37 19.88 5.03
CA TRP A 833 -16.04 18.70 4.50
C TRP A 833 -15.39 18.23 3.20
N ARG A 834 -15.07 16.94 3.11
CA ARG A 834 -14.50 16.31 1.91
C ARG A 834 -15.49 15.32 1.26
N GLY A 835 -16.51 14.86 2.01
CA GLY A 835 -17.54 13.95 1.51
C GLY A 835 -17.02 12.55 1.21
N GLY A 836 -17.75 11.85 0.39
CA GLY A 836 -17.39 10.53 -0.13
C GLY A 836 -17.61 10.46 -1.64
N VAL A 837 -17.76 9.26 -2.17
CA VAL A 837 -18.01 9.03 -3.61
C VAL A 837 -19.04 7.92 -3.80
N ASN A 838 -19.83 8.03 -4.84
CA ASN A 838 -20.63 6.94 -5.36
C ASN A 838 -20.01 6.43 -6.66
N SER A 839 -19.70 5.13 -6.68
CA SER A 839 -19.19 4.48 -7.87
C SER A 839 -20.11 4.74 -9.06
N GLY A 840 -19.56 5.33 -10.12
CA GLY A 840 -20.29 5.61 -11.34
C GLY A 840 -21.20 6.81 -11.37
N ILE A 841 -21.22 7.61 -10.33
CA ILE A 841 -22.05 8.82 -10.29
C ILE A 841 -21.14 10.05 -10.33
N PRO A 842 -21.01 10.71 -11.48
CA PRO A 842 -20.27 11.96 -11.58
C PRO A 842 -20.83 13.00 -10.62
N GLY A 843 -19.94 13.79 -10.01
CA GLY A 843 -20.34 14.87 -9.12
C GLY A 843 -20.88 14.44 -7.75
N SER A 844 -20.75 13.18 -7.38
CA SER A 844 -21.08 12.72 -6.01
C SER A 844 -20.03 13.14 -4.98
N ILE A 845 -18.82 13.46 -5.42
CA ILE A 845 -17.72 13.88 -4.55
C ILE A 845 -17.97 15.22 -3.87
N ASN A 846 -17.52 15.37 -2.63
CA ASN A 846 -17.59 16.60 -1.84
C ASN A 846 -19.01 17.17 -1.59
N GLN A 847 -20.04 16.38 -1.84
CA GLN A 847 -21.43 16.79 -1.60
C GLN A 847 -21.82 16.53 -0.14
N LEU A 848 -22.74 17.34 0.38
CA LEU A 848 -23.38 17.12 1.69
C LEU A 848 -24.51 16.06 1.59
N PHE A 849 -24.37 15.16 0.66
CA PHE A 849 -25.17 13.95 0.52
C PHE A 849 -24.37 12.83 -0.11
N LEU A 850 -24.77 11.59 0.12
CA LEU A 850 -24.16 10.40 -0.43
C LEU A 850 -25.16 9.26 -0.41
N ASN A 851 -25.19 8.44 -1.47
CA ASN A 851 -25.94 7.20 -1.44
C ASN A 851 -25.14 6.11 -0.71
N THR A 852 -25.82 5.26 0.04
CA THR A 852 -25.22 4.01 0.49
C THR A 852 -25.00 3.07 -0.71
N GLU A 853 -24.08 2.14 -0.59
CA GLU A 853 -23.84 1.03 -1.50
C GLU A 853 -23.66 -0.23 -0.65
N CYS A 854 -24.55 -1.20 -0.81
CA CYS A 854 -24.65 -2.35 0.11
C CYS A 854 -24.93 -1.92 1.57
N GLY A 855 -25.73 -0.87 1.75
CA GLY A 855 -26.14 -0.37 3.05
C GLY A 855 -25.06 0.37 3.84
N ILE A 856 -23.92 0.67 3.21
CA ILE A 856 -22.81 1.41 3.84
C ILE A 856 -22.13 2.31 2.80
N ASN A 857 -21.59 3.42 3.27
CA ASN A 857 -20.59 4.21 2.54
C ASN A 857 -19.67 4.91 3.54
N ARG A 858 -18.66 5.64 3.05
CA ARG A 858 -17.70 6.35 3.89
C ARG A 858 -17.53 7.78 3.41
N VAL A 859 -17.54 8.70 4.35
CA VAL A 859 -17.26 10.13 4.12
C VAL A 859 -16.06 10.58 4.94
N SER A 860 -15.43 11.65 4.52
CA SER A 860 -14.27 12.23 5.19
C SER A 860 -14.47 13.71 5.47
N LEU A 861 -13.85 14.19 6.52
CA LEU A 861 -13.67 15.60 6.83
C LEU A 861 -12.23 15.86 7.26
N ARG A 862 -11.71 17.04 6.93
CA ARG A 862 -10.37 17.49 7.30
C ARG A 862 -10.46 18.51 8.43
N SER A 863 -9.57 18.43 9.39
CA SER A 863 -9.44 19.43 10.46
C SER A 863 -9.06 20.79 9.89
N THR A 864 -9.29 21.85 10.67
CA THR A 864 -8.72 23.18 10.45
C THR A 864 -7.64 23.45 11.50
N LEU A 865 -7.01 24.61 11.46
CA LEU A 865 -6.07 25.05 12.50
C LEU A 865 -6.77 25.46 13.82
N ALA A 866 -8.10 25.56 13.83
CA ALA A 866 -8.87 25.89 15.02
C ALA A 866 -9.31 24.59 15.72
N PRO A 867 -8.94 24.37 16.99
CA PRO A 867 -9.47 23.27 17.77
C PRO A 867 -10.94 23.51 18.17
N GLY A 868 -11.67 22.44 18.44
CA GLY A 868 -13.06 22.54 18.88
C GLY A 868 -13.90 21.31 18.58
N THR A 869 -15.18 21.38 18.90
CA THR A 869 -16.14 20.31 18.64
C THR A 869 -16.64 20.41 17.20
N ILE A 870 -16.66 19.27 16.53
CA ILE A 870 -17.21 19.07 15.18
C ILE A 870 -18.41 18.16 15.34
N THR A 871 -19.57 18.59 14.87
CA THR A 871 -20.81 17.80 14.92
C THR A 871 -21.24 17.43 13.51
N VAL A 872 -21.39 16.13 13.24
CA VAL A 872 -21.89 15.61 11.97
C VAL A 872 -23.21 14.90 12.21
N THR A 873 -24.28 15.34 11.54
CA THR A 873 -25.59 14.72 11.58
C THR A 873 -25.96 14.16 10.22
N ALA A 874 -26.30 12.87 10.17
CA ALA A 874 -26.78 12.17 8.98
C ALA A 874 -28.29 11.94 9.08
N THR A 875 -29.03 12.26 8.02
CA THR A 875 -30.50 12.19 7.98
C THR A 875 -31.02 11.58 6.70
N ARG A 876 -32.17 10.91 6.79
CA ARG A 876 -32.95 10.43 5.67
C ARG A 876 -34.39 10.28 6.12
N ASN A 877 -35.35 10.67 5.28
CA ASN A 877 -36.77 10.54 5.59
C ASN A 877 -37.15 9.10 5.92
N GLY A 878 -37.87 8.90 7.03
CA GLY A 878 -38.32 7.58 7.48
C GLY A 878 -37.31 6.77 8.29
N LEU A 879 -36.12 7.27 8.48
CA LEU A 879 -35.09 6.66 9.33
C LEU A 879 -34.81 7.49 10.57
N ASP A 880 -34.44 6.84 11.66
CA ASP A 880 -33.90 7.49 12.83
C ASP A 880 -32.53 8.11 12.46
N PRO A 881 -32.29 9.40 12.67
CA PRO A 881 -31.06 10.08 12.33
C PRO A 881 -29.90 9.64 13.23
N ALA A 882 -28.67 9.89 12.77
CA ALA A 882 -27.46 9.70 13.58
C ALA A 882 -26.69 11.01 13.71
N THR A 883 -26.15 11.26 14.90
CA THR A 883 -25.23 12.38 15.17
C THR A 883 -23.98 11.86 15.84
N VAL A 884 -22.83 12.34 15.41
CA VAL A 884 -21.54 12.09 16.04
C VAL A 884 -20.86 13.41 16.35
N GLU A 885 -20.23 13.48 17.52
CA GLU A 885 -19.37 14.61 17.92
C GLU A 885 -17.92 14.15 17.94
N LEU A 886 -17.06 14.91 17.27
CA LEU A 886 -15.62 14.74 17.25
C LEU A 886 -14.97 15.94 17.93
N THR A 887 -13.88 15.72 18.64
CA THR A 887 -13.07 16.82 19.19
C THR A 887 -11.80 16.98 18.36
N SER A 888 -11.63 18.14 17.74
CA SER A 888 -10.35 18.54 17.13
C SER A 888 -9.45 19.12 18.23
N LEU A 889 -8.32 18.47 18.46
CA LEU A 889 -7.39 18.74 19.56
C LEU A 889 -6.38 19.83 19.16
N PRO A 890 -6.02 20.74 20.07
CA PRO A 890 -5.07 21.80 19.76
C PRO A 890 -3.67 21.23 19.50
N VAL A 891 -2.97 21.80 18.53
CA VAL A 891 -1.57 21.50 18.20
C VAL A 891 -0.71 22.72 18.53
N GLU A 892 0.38 22.51 19.26
CA GLU A 892 1.31 23.58 19.60
C GLU A 892 2.14 23.98 18.37
N ASN A 893 1.84 25.17 17.84
CA ASN A 893 2.58 25.77 16.73
C ASN A 893 3.29 27.04 17.21
N THR A 894 4.60 26.97 17.40
CA THR A 894 5.40 28.12 17.82
C THR A 894 6.13 28.71 16.63
N ASN A 895 5.74 29.93 16.21
CA ASN A 895 6.40 30.65 15.11
C ASN A 895 6.38 29.91 13.76
N GLY A 896 5.37 29.14 13.47
CA GLY A 896 5.26 28.34 12.24
C GLY A 896 5.96 26.97 12.29
N LEU A 897 6.50 26.59 13.46
CA LEU A 897 7.21 25.33 13.70
C LEU A 897 6.44 24.47 14.71
N ILE A 898 6.25 23.21 14.39
CA ILE A 898 5.62 22.21 15.27
C ILE A 898 6.67 21.18 15.63
N LYS A 899 6.83 20.88 16.92
CA LYS A 899 7.78 19.85 17.37
C LYS A 899 7.27 18.43 17.17
N GLU A 900 5.95 18.25 17.22
CA GLU A 900 5.32 16.96 17.10
C GLU A 900 5.21 16.57 15.62
N MET A 901 5.74 15.38 15.29
CA MET A 901 5.63 14.83 13.94
C MET A 901 4.20 14.30 13.68
N PRO A 902 3.79 14.18 12.41
CA PRO A 902 2.53 13.54 12.05
C PRO A 902 2.37 12.19 12.75
N GLN A 903 1.13 11.84 13.08
CA GLN A 903 0.85 10.61 13.83
C GLN A 903 0.73 9.40 12.90
N SER A 904 1.25 8.26 13.36
CA SER A 904 1.11 6.96 12.73
C SER A 904 0.41 5.98 13.68
N TRP A 905 -0.27 4.97 13.18
CA TRP A 905 -0.79 3.91 14.02
C TRP A 905 0.37 3.05 14.56
N PRO A 906 0.26 2.57 15.80
CA PRO A 906 1.24 1.62 16.31
C PRO A 906 1.19 0.32 15.51
N ALA A 907 2.34 -0.34 15.40
CA ALA A 907 2.40 -1.67 14.81
C ALA A 907 1.37 -2.61 15.47
N PRO A 908 0.68 -3.45 14.70
CA PRO A 908 -0.28 -4.37 15.25
C PRO A 908 0.41 -5.35 16.20
N THR A 909 -0.15 -5.53 17.40
CA THR A 909 0.25 -6.66 18.24
C THR A 909 -0.19 -7.97 17.54
N PRO A 910 0.64 -9.01 17.50
CA PRO A 910 0.39 -10.24 16.73
C PRO A 910 -0.92 -10.98 16.98
N SER A 911 -1.77 -10.54 17.91
CA SER A 911 -2.99 -11.24 18.34
C SER A 911 -4.30 -10.45 18.25
N LYS A 912 -4.32 -9.27 17.67
CA LYS A 912 -5.57 -8.51 17.50
C LYS A 912 -5.82 -8.22 16.03
N SER A 913 -6.67 -9.04 15.41
CA SER A 913 -7.42 -8.60 14.22
C SER A 913 -8.09 -7.26 14.55
N LEU A 914 -7.85 -6.25 13.73
CA LEU A 914 -8.61 -5.01 13.80
C LEU A 914 -10.09 -5.40 13.63
N GLY A 915 -10.86 -5.30 14.70
CA GLY A 915 -12.27 -5.68 14.70
C GLY A 915 -13.09 -4.74 13.84
N MET A 916 -13.07 -4.98 12.55
CA MET A 916 -14.08 -4.48 11.63
C MET A 916 -15.04 -5.64 11.33
N ASN A 917 -15.95 -5.91 12.27
CA ASN A 917 -17.08 -6.81 12.10
C ASN A 917 -18.22 -6.10 11.36
#